data_6d579f56a5d54a9951523abed806b0c6
#
_entry.id   6d579f56a5d54a9951523abed806b0c6
#
_cell.length_a   1.000
_cell.length_b   1.000
_cell.length_c   1.000
_cell.angle_alpha   90.00
_cell.angle_beta   90.00
_cell.angle_gamma   90.00
#
_symmetry.space_group_name_H-M   'P 1'
#
loop_
_entity.id
_entity.type
_entity.pdbx_description
1 polymer ?
#
loop_
_entity_poly.entity_id
_entity_poly.type
_entity_poly.pdbx_seq_one_letter_code
_entity_poly.pdbx_strand_id
1 'polypeptide(L)'
;MKKRQRIVASVMTAAMTLSLLAGCGASGNNGGGASQGGASSEASGDTTGSKTGTMVFAQDEMQEKFSPFFAETVPDRTITDLSDVTLLTTDRTGAIVYKGIEGEKREYNGKEYTYRGISDLDVKENKDGTVDYNFTLKDGVKFADGQPLTVDDVIFTLYVLADPTYDGSATFFSLPIKGMEEYRSGVDTLFNLMIKAGENNKDFSKWTEDQQKKFWTDYNKAAEAFVKEIVDTCVANGLNKEGDSISAVAANYGYEGLKSDATAMDFFNAMVKKYDGDVVAMSKAESAGSQFTDLMDSYKEFAVGVSTGKSAPNISGIQKTGKNTLKITATKVDAQMIYQLSTDIAPLHYYGDPSKYNYDKNEFGFPKGDLSSVRAKTTKPLGAGPYTFEKYENGTVTMKANKEYFDGVPKIANVRITAMAKSDFVNSIVTGTSDVNNPDFTNENADAIKKANSNGELSGDKIKTVSVDALGYGYIGINTHNVSVNKEPGSEASKDLRKAFATIFAAYRDLAISTYYGDRASVINYPISNTSWAAPQPTDDGYEVAFSKDVDGNPIYTSGMKDEDKYAAAKKAALGYFKAAGYTVKDGKITAAPKGAKMEYEVMVPGGGTGDHPSFMIMTEAQKALKEIGMKLTVNDLSNASDMWNKLQAHQAEMWCAAWQATPDPDMYQIYYSDTKNGGKQPGGSNYMYQIEDKDLDDMIVQARESTDQEYRKTIYKACLDKIVDWACEVPVYQRQEVTIFSAERIKEDTITPDMTSYYKWYAEINNMQLAK
;
A
#
# COMPACT_ATOMS: atom_id res chain seq x y z
N MET A 1 -33.00 3.70 -11.77
CA MET A 1 -31.73 4.40 -11.93
C MET A 1 -30.96 4.64 -10.63
N LYS A 2 -31.54 4.65 -9.45
CA LYS A 2 -30.85 4.88 -8.16
C LYS A 2 -30.13 3.65 -7.53
N LYS A 3 -30.20 2.45 -8.12
CA LYS A 3 -29.57 1.21 -7.58
C LYS A 3 -28.19 0.90 -8.19
N ARG A 4 -27.79 1.50 -9.31
CA ARG A 4 -26.50 1.22 -9.97
C ARG A 4 -25.32 2.08 -9.47
N GLN A 5 -25.57 3.23 -8.91
CA GLN A 5 -24.49 4.10 -8.37
C GLN A 5 -23.87 3.59 -7.07
N ARG A 6 -24.45 2.57 -6.42
CA ARG A 6 -23.93 2.01 -5.15
C ARG A 6 -22.90 0.90 -5.32
N ILE A 7 -22.71 0.36 -6.52
CA ILE A 7 -21.86 -0.82 -6.75
C ILE A 7 -20.40 -0.44 -7.00
N VAL A 8 -20.12 0.72 -7.59
CA VAL A 8 -18.76 1.14 -7.96
C VAL A 8 -17.91 1.53 -6.75
N ALA A 9 -18.50 2.00 -5.66
CA ALA A 9 -17.78 2.37 -4.44
C ALA A 9 -17.34 1.16 -3.59
N SER A 10 -17.98 0.00 -3.74
CA SER A 10 -17.70 -1.19 -2.92
C SER A 10 -16.49 -2.00 -3.40
N VAL A 11 -16.06 -1.85 -4.65
CA VAL A 11 -14.95 -2.63 -5.23
C VAL A 11 -13.58 -2.08 -4.84
N MET A 12 -13.47 -0.80 -4.50
CA MET A 12 -12.18 -0.20 -4.12
C MET A 12 -11.66 -0.58 -2.73
N THR A 13 -12.50 -1.09 -1.86
CA THR A 13 -12.15 -1.28 -0.44
C THR A 13 -11.51 -2.64 -0.16
N ALA A 14 -11.81 -3.66 -0.95
CA ALA A 14 -11.29 -5.00 -0.74
C ALA A 14 -9.82 -5.17 -1.18
N ALA A 15 -9.38 -4.43 -2.20
CA ALA A 15 -8.01 -4.57 -2.73
C ALA A 15 -6.92 -3.98 -1.83
N MET A 16 -7.26 -3.08 -0.89
CA MET A 16 -6.28 -2.47 0.02
C MET A 16 -6.13 -3.19 1.37
N THR A 17 -7.06 -4.05 1.74
CA THR A 17 -7.02 -4.75 3.04
C THR A 17 -6.25 -6.07 3.01
N LEU A 18 -6.02 -6.68 1.85
CA LEU A 18 -5.35 -7.99 1.75
C LEU A 18 -3.86 -7.94 1.42
N SER A 19 -3.33 -6.81 0.96
CA SER A 19 -1.88 -6.61 0.87
C SER A 19 -1.17 -6.53 2.25
N LEU A 20 -1.93 -6.56 3.34
CA LEU A 20 -1.42 -6.55 4.73
C LEU A 20 -1.10 -7.94 5.29
N LEU A 21 -1.54 -9.04 4.63
CA LEU A 21 -1.27 -10.40 5.10
C LEU A 21 0.10 -10.96 4.66
N ALA A 22 0.80 -10.31 3.73
CA ALA A 22 2.10 -10.76 3.27
C ALA A 22 3.30 -10.18 4.04
N GLY A 23 3.08 -9.41 5.10
CA GLY A 23 4.11 -8.67 5.82
C GLY A 23 4.52 -9.19 7.20
N CYS A 24 3.90 -10.24 7.71
CA CYS A 24 4.28 -10.88 8.98
C CYS A 24 4.64 -12.34 8.74
N GLY A 25 5.79 -12.58 8.10
CA GLY A 25 6.41 -13.90 8.04
C GLY A 25 7.01 -14.25 9.38
N ALA A 26 6.41 -15.20 10.07
CA ALA A 26 7.01 -15.83 11.24
C ALA A 26 8.25 -16.61 10.83
N SER A 27 9.42 -16.22 11.32
CA SER A 27 10.58 -17.09 11.34
C SER A 27 10.47 -18.06 12.52
N GLY A 28 9.94 -19.23 12.25
CA GLY A 28 9.98 -20.37 13.17
C GLY A 28 11.19 -21.23 12.85
N ASN A 29 12.21 -21.12 13.69
CA ASN A 29 13.36 -22.01 13.67
C ASN A 29 12.99 -23.30 14.42
N ASN A 30 13.05 -24.46 13.75
CA ASN A 30 13.50 -25.67 14.45
C ASN A 30 14.01 -26.74 13.46
N GLY A 31 15.14 -27.27 13.85
CA GLY A 31 16.00 -28.08 13.06
C GLY A 31 15.60 -29.56 12.88
N GLY A 32 16.26 -30.15 11.91
CA GLY A 32 16.67 -31.55 11.93
C GLY A 32 15.87 -32.49 11.05
N GLY A 33 16.46 -32.88 9.93
CA GLY A 33 16.05 -34.10 9.28
C GLY A 33 16.44 -34.16 7.79
N ALA A 34 17.63 -34.68 7.50
CA ALA A 34 18.11 -34.91 6.15
C ALA A 34 17.24 -35.91 5.38
N SER A 35 16.89 -35.61 4.13
CA SER A 35 16.88 -36.65 3.10
C SER A 35 17.24 -36.04 1.75
N GLN A 36 18.20 -36.72 1.11
CA GLN A 36 18.76 -36.47 -0.19
C GLN A 36 17.74 -36.65 -1.32
N GLY A 37 17.89 -35.83 -2.35
CA GLY A 37 17.30 -36.15 -3.65
C GLY A 37 17.34 -35.00 -4.64
N GLY A 38 18.49 -34.68 -5.18
CA GLY A 38 18.92 -34.63 -6.56
C GLY A 38 18.26 -33.61 -7.48
N ALA A 39 18.94 -32.52 -7.74
CA ALA A 39 19.44 -32.14 -9.06
C ALA A 39 20.06 -30.74 -8.95
N SER A 40 21.33 -30.68 -8.72
CA SER A 40 22.12 -29.47 -8.95
C SER A 40 22.18 -29.21 -10.46
N SER A 41 21.36 -28.30 -10.94
CA SER A 41 21.68 -27.56 -12.15
C SER A 41 22.69 -26.49 -11.75
N GLU A 42 23.95 -26.72 -11.99
CA GLU A 42 24.96 -25.66 -11.94
C GLU A 42 24.57 -24.57 -12.94
N ALA A 43 23.94 -23.53 -12.44
CA ALA A 43 23.89 -22.27 -13.13
C ALA A 43 25.30 -21.67 -13.05
N SER A 44 26.13 -21.95 -14.03
CA SER A 44 27.36 -21.20 -14.27
C SER A 44 26.97 -19.82 -14.79
N GLY A 45 26.38 -19.01 -13.92
CA GLY A 45 26.26 -17.56 -14.08
C GLY A 45 27.63 -16.97 -13.77
N ASP A 46 28.16 -16.22 -14.71
CA ASP A 46 29.40 -15.45 -14.56
C ASP A 46 29.28 -14.54 -13.31
N THR A 47 29.84 -14.99 -12.18
CA THR A 47 29.80 -14.32 -10.87
C THR A 47 30.83 -13.18 -10.78
N THR A 48 31.41 -12.75 -11.89
CA THR A 48 32.42 -11.71 -11.94
C THR A 48 31.80 -10.32 -12.18
N GLY A 49 30.68 -9.94 -11.52
CA GLY A 49 30.10 -8.58 -11.58
C GLY A 49 31.08 -7.48 -11.15
N SER A 50 32.08 -7.82 -10.37
CA SER A 50 32.98 -6.86 -9.72
C SER A 50 34.00 -6.13 -10.61
N LYS A 51 34.13 -6.45 -11.90
CA LYS A 51 35.15 -5.84 -12.78
C LYS A 51 34.59 -5.16 -14.04
N THR A 52 33.27 -5.14 -14.24
CA THR A 52 32.69 -4.84 -15.57
C THR A 52 31.93 -3.52 -15.68
N GLY A 53 31.96 -2.61 -14.69
CA GLY A 53 31.13 -1.39 -14.73
C GLY A 53 29.62 -1.67 -14.62
N THR A 54 29.25 -2.82 -14.06
CA THR A 54 27.88 -3.23 -13.82
C THR A 54 27.57 -3.16 -12.32
N MET A 55 26.46 -2.55 -11.94
CA MET A 55 25.87 -2.61 -10.59
C MET A 55 24.87 -3.76 -10.52
N VAL A 56 24.90 -4.49 -9.43
CA VAL A 56 23.96 -5.60 -9.16
C VAL A 56 23.05 -5.23 -7.99
N PHE A 57 21.76 -5.20 -8.26
CA PHE A 57 20.71 -5.06 -7.24
C PHE A 57 19.98 -6.40 -7.07
N ALA A 58 19.91 -6.91 -5.85
CA ALA A 58 19.13 -8.12 -5.56
C ALA A 58 17.79 -7.75 -4.91
N GLN A 59 16.74 -8.43 -5.33
CA GLN A 59 15.38 -8.27 -4.83
C GLN A 59 14.62 -9.60 -4.82
N ASP A 60 13.39 -9.60 -4.32
CA ASP A 60 12.51 -10.76 -4.35
C ASP A 60 12.19 -11.20 -5.79
N GLU A 61 11.55 -12.36 -5.91
CA GLU A 61 11.15 -12.94 -7.19
C GLU A 61 10.20 -12.00 -7.96
N MET A 62 10.40 -11.93 -9.27
CA MET A 62 9.62 -11.11 -10.21
C MET A 62 8.54 -11.95 -10.88
N GLN A 63 7.37 -11.34 -11.12
CA GLN A 63 6.25 -11.97 -11.84
C GLN A 63 6.32 -11.78 -13.36
N GLU A 64 7.38 -11.16 -13.88
CA GLU A 64 7.60 -10.89 -15.31
C GLU A 64 6.56 -9.93 -15.94
N LYS A 65 5.91 -9.09 -15.12
CA LYS A 65 4.96 -8.08 -15.59
C LYS A 65 5.63 -6.70 -15.62
N PHE A 66 6.63 -6.53 -16.47
CA PHE A 66 7.45 -5.30 -16.57
C PHE A 66 6.80 -4.25 -17.48
N SER A 67 5.57 -3.89 -17.21
CA SER A 67 4.79 -2.99 -18.05
C SER A 67 4.27 -1.80 -17.25
N PRO A 68 4.32 -0.56 -17.78
CA PRO A 68 3.73 0.61 -17.13
C PRO A 68 2.23 0.46 -16.84
N PHE A 69 1.59 -0.52 -17.47
CA PHE A 69 0.17 -0.80 -17.31
C PHE A 69 -0.14 -1.96 -16.34
N PHE A 70 0.76 -2.94 -16.24
CA PHE A 70 0.47 -4.23 -15.58
C PHE A 70 1.49 -4.65 -14.53
N ALA A 71 2.51 -3.84 -14.22
CA ALA A 71 3.40 -4.10 -13.08
C ALA A 71 2.62 -3.90 -11.77
N GLU A 72 2.54 -4.95 -10.94
CA GLU A 72 1.74 -4.93 -9.70
C GLU A 72 2.61 -5.14 -8.46
N THR A 73 3.63 -6.00 -8.55
CA THR A 73 4.53 -6.27 -7.43
C THR A 73 5.65 -5.23 -7.32
N VAL A 74 6.21 -5.06 -6.12
CA VAL A 74 7.36 -4.16 -5.91
C VAL A 74 8.56 -4.57 -6.78
N PRO A 75 8.93 -5.86 -6.91
CA PRO A 75 10.00 -6.28 -7.80
C PRO A 75 9.77 -5.91 -9.28
N ASP A 76 8.54 -6.09 -9.80
CA ASP A 76 8.23 -5.73 -11.18
C ASP A 76 8.22 -4.21 -11.37
N ARG A 77 7.67 -3.46 -10.40
CA ARG A 77 7.66 -1.98 -10.43
C ARG A 77 9.06 -1.39 -10.38
N THR A 78 10.02 -2.00 -9.70
CA THR A 78 11.42 -1.54 -9.73
C THR A 78 11.96 -1.51 -11.16
N ILE A 79 11.54 -2.44 -12.02
CA ILE A 79 11.95 -2.46 -13.44
C ILE A 79 11.31 -1.29 -14.20
N THR A 80 10.02 -1.03 -13.98
CA THR A 80 9.33 0.12 -14.61
C THR A 80 9.84 1.45 -14.06
N ASP A 81 10.08 1.58 -12.76
CA ASP A 81 10.69 2.79 -12.15
C ASP A 81 12.05 3.14 -12.78
N LEU A 82 12.80 2.15 -13.25
CA LEU A 82 14.09 2.36 -13.93
C LEU A 82 13.97 2.55 -15.45
N SER A 83 12.92 2.02 -16.09
CA SER A 83 12.74 2.09 -17.55
C SER A 83 11.83 3.22 -18.00
N ASP A 84 10.95 3.72 -17.14
CA ASP A 84 9.91 4.67 -17.50
C ASP A 84 10.11 6.04 -16.84
N VAL A 85 9.33 7.03 -17.26
CA VAL A 85 9.18 8.33 -16.60
C VAL A 85 7.71 8.59 -16.35
N THR A 86 7.41 9.18 -15.20
CA THR A 86 6.06 9.57 -14.83
C THR A 86 5.68 10.94 -15.40
N LEU A 87 4.38 11.15 -15.64
CA LEU A 87 3.88 12.46 -16.10
C LEU A 87 4.18 13.57 -15.08
N LEU A 88 4.07 13.27 -13.78
CA LEU A 88 4.43 14.16 -12.69
C LEU A 88 5.51 13.51 -11.84
N THR A 89 6.40 14.29 -11.26
CA THR A 89 7.37 13.82 -10.27
C THR A 89 6.97 14.23 -8.86
N THR A 90 7.54 13.58 -7.86
CA THR A 90 7.33 13.87 -6.44
C THR A 90 8.64 14.27 -5.77
N ASP A 91 8.53 15.00 -4.67
CA ASP A 91 9.67 15.29 -3.80
C ASP A 91 9.89 14.18 -2.76
N ARG A 92 10.83 14.41 -1.82
CA ARG A 92 11.17 13.45 -0.74
C ARG A 92 10.03 13.16 0.23
N THR A 93 9.03 14.03 0.29
CA THR A 93 7.82 13.84 1.13
C THR A 93 6.67 13.16 0.38
N GLY A 94 6.87 12.84 -0.90
CA GLY A 94 5.81 12.31 -1.77
C GLY A 94 4.89 13.40 -2.34
N ALA A 95 5.14 14.67 -2.05
CA ALA A 95 4.35 15.78 -2.57
C ALA A 95 4.64 16.02 -4.06
N ILE A 96 3.59 16.32 -4.82
CA ILE A 96 3.70 16.59 -6.27
C ILE A 96 4.52 17.85 -6.53
N VAL A 97 5.40 17.75 -7.52
CA VAL A 97 6.20 18.85 -8.07
C VAL A 97 5.43 19.50 -9.23
N TYR A 98 5.15 20.79 -9.11
CA TYR A 98 4.34 21.51 -10.12
C TYR A 98 5.15 22.11 -11.25
N LYS A 99 6.44 22.42 -11.01
CA LYS A 99 7.35 23.06 -11.99
C LYS A 99 8.55 22.17 -12.30
N GLY A 100 8.26 20.96 -12.81
CA GLY A 100 9.27 19.95 -13.06
C GLY A 100 10.21 20.26 -14.22
N ILE A 101 9.78 21.02 -15.26
CA ILE A 101 10.54 21.26 -16.47
C ILE A 101 11.86 22.00 -16.17
N GLU A 102 11.78 23.08 -15.41
CA GLU A 102 12.94 23.88 -14.98
C GLU A 102 13.57 23.32 -13.70
N GLY A 103 12.78 22.60 -12.94
CA GLY A 103 13.10 22.06 -11.62
C GLY A 103 12.62 22.98 -10.50
N GLU A 104 11.84 22.39 -9.59
CA GLU A 104 11.30 23.07 -8.44
C GLU A 104 12.21 22.86 -7.23
N LYS A 105 12.55 23.96 -6.53
CA LYS A 105 13.40 23.93 -5.35
C LYS A 105 12.55 23.79 -4.10
N ARG A 106 12.90 22.82 -3.26
CA ARG A 106 12.26 22.60 -1.94
C ARG A 106 13.29 22.26 -0.89
N GLU A 107 13.04 22.69 0.32
CA GLU A 107 13.88 22.35 1.47
C GLU A 107 13.47 20.99 2.05
N TYR A 108 14.46 20.16 2.40
CA TYR A 108 14.29 18.94 3.16
C TYR A 108 15.50 18.71 4.06
N ASN A 109 15.29 18.43 5.36
CA ASN A 109 16.37 18.26 6.34
C ASN A 109 17.37 19.43 6.38
N GLY A 110 16.88 20.68 6.22
CA GLY A 110 17.73 21.89 6.22
C GLY A 110 18.63 22.03 4.99
N LYS A 111 18.35 21.29 3.91
CA LYS A 111 19.06 21.39 2.63
C LYS A 111 18.06 21.67 1.51
N GLU A 112 18.48 22.51 0.54
CA GLU A 112 17.70 22.77 -0.68
C GLU A 112 17.96 21.69 -1.72
N TYR A 113 16.90 21.09 -2.25
CA TYR A 113 16.91 20.12 -3.34
C TYR A 113 16.13 20.64 -4.54
N THR A 114 16.57 20.27 -5.76
CA THR A 114 15.89 20.62 -7.01
C THR A 114 15.27 19.35 -7.61
N TYR A 115 13.96 19.35 -7.74
CA TYR A 115 13.18 18.22 -8.30
C TYR A 115 12.83 18.50 -9.75
N ARG A 116 13.30 17.67 -10.69
CA ARG A 116 13.06 17.80 -12.12
C ARG A 116 12.14 16.71 -12.63
N GLY A 117 11.33 17.07 -13.62
CA GLY A 117 10.41 16.16 -14.29
C GLY A 117 10.21 16.52 -15.75
N ILE A 118 9.36 15.77 -16.42
CA ILE A 118 9.06 15.97 -17.85
C ILE A 118 7.88 16.91 -18.10
N SER A 119 7.21 17.38 -17.04
CA SER A 119 6.08 18.30 -17.19
C SER A 119 5.99 19.35 -16.09
N ASP A 120 5.30 20.45 -16.43
CA ASP A 120 4.73 21.40 -15.49
C ASP A 120 3.22 21.17 -15.40
N LEU A 121 2.65 21.41 -14.22
CA LEU A 121 1.24 21.37 -13.95
C LEU A 121 0.72 22.70 -13.41
N ASP A 122 -0.41 23.16 -13.96
CA ASP A 122 -1.21 24.27 -13.43
C ASP A 122 -2.63 23.76 -13.16
N VAL A 123 -3.10 23.92 -11.93
CA VAL A 123 -4.42 23.46 -11.48
C VAL A 123 -5.34 24.67 -11.32
N LYS A 124 -6.51 24.61 -11.94
CA LYS A 124 -7.48 25.70 -11.91
C LYS A 124 -8.86 25.19 -11.53
N GLU A 125 -9.35 25.64 -10.41
CA GLU A 125 -10.76 25.45 -10.02
C GLU A 125 -11.64 26.44 -10.77
N ASN A 126 -12.69 25.94 -11.41
CA ASN A 126 -13.63 26.74 -12.17
C ASN A 126 -14.87 27.10 -11.34
N LYS A 127 -15.55 28.17 -11.71
CA LYS A 127 -16.74 28.67 -10.99
C LYS A 127 -17.93 27.70 -10.98
N ASP A 128 -17.93 26.74 -11.89
CA ASP A 128 -18.97 25.70 -12.00
C ASP A 128 -18.65 24.45 -11.18
N GLY A 129 -17.55 24.47 -10.40
CA GLY A 129 -17.10 23.37 -9.55
C GLY A 129 -16.26 22.34 -10.28
N THR A 130 -15.99 22.51 -11.57
CA THR A 130 -15.03 21.66 -12.30
C THR A 130 -13.58 22.09 -12.02
N VAL A 131 -12.61 21.19 -12.22
CA VAL A 131 -11.19 21.47 -12.05
C VAL A 131 -10.45 21.13 -13.33
N ASP A 132 -9.68 22.09 -13.84
CA ASP A 132 -8.79 21.89 -14.98
C ASP A 132 -7.34 21.65 -14.50
N TYR A 133 -6.78 20.51 -14.86
CA TYR A 133 -5.36 20.17 -14.72
C TYR A 133 -4.69 20.41 -16.06
N ASN A 134 -3.89 21.48 -16.14
CA ASN A 134 -3.24 21.91 -17.36
C ASN A 134 -1.77 21.48 -17.34
N PHE A 135 -1.40 20.56 -18.21
CA PHE A 135 -0.03 20.05 -18.35
C PHE A 135 0.69 20.72 -19.50
N THR A 136 1.95 21.04 -19.26
CA THR A 136 2.90 21.42 -20.31
C THR A 136 4.05 20.42 -20.29
N LEU A 137 4.34 19.76 -21.41
CA LEU A 137 5.43 18.81 -21.53
C LEU A 137 6.73 19.50 -21.94
N LYS A 138 7.84 19.01 -21.40
CA LYS A 138 9.21 19.42 -21.76
C LYS A 138 9.50 19.03 -23.21
N ASP A 139 9.98 20.00 -24.00
CA ASP A 139 10.44 19.73 -25.37
C ASP A 139 11.71 18.87 -25.37
N GLY A 140 11.81 17.98 -26.36
CA GLY A 140 13.02 17.21 -26.64
C GLY A 140 13.23 15.97 -25.76
N VAL A 141 12.29 15.62 -24.88
CA VAL A 141 12.31 14.33 -24.17
C VAL A 141 12.15 13.20 -25.17
N LYS A 142 12.93 12.12 -25.01
CA LYS A 142 12.91 10.96 -25.89
C LYS A 142 12.78 9.68 -25.10
N PHE A 143 12.16 8.69 -25.72
CA PHE A 143 12.24 7.32 -25.33
C PHE A 143 13.64 6.73 -25.57
N ALA A 144 13.93 5.60 -24.94
CA ALA A 144 15.26 4.98 -25.00
C ALA A 144 15.67 4.49 -26.41
N ASP A 145 14.72 4.36 -27.33
CA ASP A 145 14.95 4.06 -28.75
C ASP A 145 15.18 5.32 -29.63
N GLY A 146 15.18 6.49 -29.00
CA GLY A 146 15.41 7.80 -29.65
C GLY A 146 14.17 8.47 -30.23
N GLN A 147 13.00 7.83 -30.19
CA GLN A 147 11.74 8.46 -30.61
C GLN A 147 11.31 9.54 -29.60
N PRO A 148 10.70 10.65 -30.08
CA PRO A 148 10.27 11.72 -29.18
C PRO A 148 9.08 11.29 -28.29
N LEU A 149 9.10 11.69 -27.02
CA LEU A 149 7.96 11.62 -26.12
C LEU A 149 7.09 12.86 -26.32
N THR A 150 5.81 12.67 -26.59
CA THR A 150 4.86 13.72 -26.96
C THR A 150 3.56 13.66 -26.15
N VAL A 151 2.70 14.67 -26.29
CA VAL A 151 1.33 14.65 -25.72
C VAL A 151 0.51 13.47 -26.24
N ASP A 152 0.79 12.98 -27.44
CA ASP A 152 0.07 11.86 -28.02
C ASP A 152 0.37 10.54 -27.29
N ASP A 153 1.59 10.38 -26.76
CA ASP A 153 1.96 9.25 -25.90
C ASP A 153 1.26 9.32 -24.54
N VAL A 154 1.14 10.53 -23.97
CA VAL A 154 0.38 10.75 -22.74
C VAL A 154 -1.09 10.40 -22.95
N ILE A 155 -1.71 10.90 -24.02
CA ILE A 155 -3.12 10.61 -24.36
C ILE A 155 -3.31 9.10 -24.56
N PHE A 156 -2.44 8.46 -25.35
CA PHE A 156 -2.45 7.00 -25.52
C PHE A 156 -2.44 6.28 -24.18
N THR A 157 -1.50 6.64 -23.31
CA THR A 157 -1.38 6.03 -21.96
C THR A 157 -2.68 6.18 -21.16
N LEU A 158 -3.24 7.38 -21.09
CA LEU A 158 -4.48 7.63 -20.35
C LEU A 158 -5.67 6.85 -20.93
N TYR A 159 -5.75 6.69 -22.27
CA TYR A 159 -6.82 5.91 -22.90
C TYR A 159 -6.65 4.40 -22.70
N VAL A 160 -5.42 3.88 -22.60
CA VAL A 160 -5.20 2.48 -22.19
C VAL A 160 -5.70 2.25 -20.75
N LEU A 161 -5.35 3.15 -19.82
CA LEU A 161 -5.80 3.06 -18.42
C LEU A 161 -7.31 3.28 -18.25
N ALA A 162 -7.94 4.01 -19.18
CA ALA A 162 -9.38 4.25 -19.20
C ALA A 162 -10.16 3.20 -19.98
N ASP A 163 -9.52 2.29 -20.71
CA ASP A 163 -10.24 1.31 -21.53
C ASP A 163 -11.17 0.44 -20.68
N PRO A 164 -12.40 0.15 -21.15
CA PRO A 164 -13.33 -0.71 -20.41
C PRO A 164 -12.79 -2.11 -20.08
N THR A 165 -11.81 -2.61 -20.84
CA THR A 165 -11.20 -3.93 -20.66
C THR A 165 -9.89 -3.90 -19.86
N TYR A 166 -9.50 -2.72 -19.34
CA TYR A 166 -8.32 -2.61 -18.49
C TYR A 166 -8.56 -3.30 -17.14
N ASP A 167 -7.69 -4.22 -16.79
CA ASP A 167 -7.73 -5.06 -15.58
C ASP A 167 -6.48 -4.99 -14.72
N GLY A 168 -5.53 -4.10 -15.03
CA GLY A 168 -4.36 -3.82 -14.19
C GLY A 168 -4.73 -3.16 -12.86
N SER A 169 -3.73 -2.87 -12.04
CA SER A 169 -3.92 -2.33 -10.68
C SER A 169 -4.22 -0.83 -10.63
N ALA A 170 -3.95 -0.07 -11.69
CA ALA A 170 -4.22 1.36 -11.70
C ALA A 170 -5.73 1.67 -11.72
N THR A 171 -6.14 2.66 -10.95
CA THR A 171 -7.54 3.04 -10.77
C THR A 171 -7.92 4.34 -11.50
N PHE A 172 -7.13 4.75 -12.48
CA PHE A 172 -7.33 5.96 -13.27
C PHE A 172 -8.76 6.10 -13.81
N PHE A 173 -9.36 4.99 -14.23
CA PHE A 173 -10.72 4.96 -14.76
C PHE A 173 -11.82 5.32 -13.75
N SER A 174 -11.50 5.36 -12.47
CA SER A 174 -12.45 5.73 -11.40
C SER A 174 -12.46 7.22 -11.08
N LEU A 175 -11.50 7.96 -11.63
CA LEU A 175 -11.40 9.41 -11.42
C LEU A 175 -12.61 10.14 -11.99
N PRO A 176 -13.03 11.25 -11.37
CA PRO A 176 -14.18 12.03 -11.81
C PRO A 176 -13.87 12.87 -13.05
N ILE A 177 -13.22 12.28 -14.06
CA ILE A 177 -12.89 12.95 -15.32
C ILE A 177 -14.15 13.07 -16.17
N LYS A 178 -14.40 14.26 -16.67
CA LYS A 178 -15.56 14.55 -17.51
C LYS A 178 -15.61 13.64 -18.75
N GLY A 179 -16.69 12.88 -18.90
CA GLY A 179 -16.89 11.95 -20.01
C GLY A 179 -16.30 10.55 -19.80
N MET A 180 -15.69 10.25 -18.65
CA MET A 180 -15.12 8.94 -18.34
C MET A 180 -16.20 7.85 -18.29
N GLU A 181 -17.29 8.09 -17.58
CA GLU A 181 -18.40 7.13 -17.46
C GLU A 181 -19.06 6.86 -18.82
N GLU A 182 -19.29 7.90 -19.60
CA GLU A 182 -19.86 7.80 -20.94
C GLU A 182 -18.95 7.05 -21.90
N TYR A 183 -17.63 7.22 -21.79
CA TYR A 183 -16.65 6.47 -22.57
C TYR A 183 -16.64 5.00 -22.20
N ARG A 184 -16.62 4.66 -20.93
CA ARG A 184 -16.56 3.26 -20.45
C ARG A 184 -17.89 2.52 -20.54
N SER A 185 -19.02 3.24 -20.56
CA SER A 185 -20.36 2.63 -20.64
C SER A 185 -20.59 1.91 -21.97
N GLY A 186 -21.53 0.96 -21.96
CA GLY A 186 -21.95 0.24 -23.16
C GLY A 186 -20.91 -0.73 -23.75
N VAL A 187 -19.87 -1.05 -23.01
CA VAL A 187 -18.88 -2.10 -23.32
C VAL A 187 -18.68 -2.97 -22.08
N ASP A 188 -18.62 -4.28 -22.25
CA ASP A 188 -18.25 -5.22 -21.20
C ASP A 188 -17.31 -6.28 -21.79
N THR A 189 -16.49 -6.93 -20.99
CA THR A 189 -15.60 -7.98 -21.50
C THR A 189 -16.38 -9.22 -21.88
N LEU A 190 -15.91 -9.93 -22.90
CA LEU A 190 -16.46 -11.23 -23.26
C LEU A 190 -16.39 -12.20 -22.08
N PHE A 191 -15.32 -12.11 -21.28
CA PHE A 191 -15.13 -12.85 -20.03
C PHE A 191 -16.31 -12.63 -19.05
N ASN A 192 -16.62 -11.39 -18.71
CA ASN A 192 -17.73 -11.07 -17.81
C ASN A 192 -19.09 -11.47 -18.39
N LEU A 193 -19.27 -11.31 -19.69
CA LEU A 193 -20.53 -11.68 -20.36
C LEU A 193 -20.76 -13.20 -20.31
N MET A 194 -19.71 -14.01 -20.48
CA MET A 194 -19.80 -15.47 -20.36
C MET A 194 -20.10 -15.93 -18.93
N ILE A 195 -19.47 -15.31 -17.92
CA ILE A 195 -19.79 -15.59 -16.53
C ILE A 195 -21.25 -15.25 -16.22
N LYS A 196 -21.71 -14.07 -16.65
CA LYS A 196 -23.10 -13.65 -16.44
C LYS A 196 -24.12 -14.56 -17.14
N ALA A 197 -23.77 -15.08 -18.31
CA ALA A 197 -24.63 -15.99 -19.08
C ALA A 197 -24.67 -17.41 -18.47
N GLY A 198 -23.59 -17.85 -17.83
CA GLY A 198 -23.44 -19.17 -17.24
C GLY A 198 -23.11 -20.28 -18.24
N GLU A 199 -22.59 -21.39 -17.72
CA GLU A 199 -22.11 -22.53 -18.51
C GLU A 199 -23.18 -23.14 -19.44
N ASN A 200 -24.44 -23.14 -19.01
CA ASN A 200 -25.57 -23.73 -19.74
C ASN A 200 -26.23 -22.76 -20.71
N ASN A 201 -25.63 -21.60 -21.01
CA ASN A 201 -26.15 -20.62 -21.93
C ASN A 201 -26.40 -21.22 -23.34
N LYS A 202 -27.48 -20.81 -23.99
CA LYS A 202 -27.90 -21.22 -25.36
C LYS A 202 -27.97 -20.03 -26.32
N ASP A 203 -27.69 -18.82 -25.86
CA ASP A 203 -27.61 -17.65 -26.72
C ASP A 203 -26.15 -17.43 -27.15
N PHE A 204 -25.88 -17.69 -28.42
CA PHE A 204 -24.56 -17.53 -29.03
C PHE A 204 -24.50 -16.28 -29.95
N SER A 205 -25.27 -15.27 -29.63
CA SER A 205 -25.29 -14.02 -30.44
C SER A 205 -24.00 -13.21 -30.33
N LYS A 206 -23.21 -13.42 -29.29
CA LYS A 206 -21.97 -12.67 -29.00
C LYS A 206 -20.70 -13.52 -29.02
N TRP A 207 -20.81 -14.84 -28.99
CA TRP A 207 -19.72 -15.81 -29.09
C TRP A 207 -20.20 -17.13 -29.65
N THR A 208 -19.29 -18.02 -30.01
CA THR A 208 -19.63 -19.35 -30.53
C THR A 208 -19.79 -20.38 -29.44
N GLU A 209 -20.45 -21.50 -29.71
CA GLU A 209 -20.56 -22.64 -28.81
C GLU A 209 -19.17 -23.18 -28.43
N ASP A 210 -18.23 -23.26 -29.39
CA ASP A 210 -16.86 -23.70 -29.17
C ASP A 210 -16.10 -22.74 -28.20
N GLN A 211 -16.28 -21.43 -28.36
CA GLN A 211 -15.72 -20.46 -27.44
C GLN A 211 -16.27 -20.64 -26.02
N GLN A 212 -17.58 -20.87 -25.88
CA GLN A 212 -18.18 -21.14 -24.56
C GLN A 212 -17.62 -22.38 -23.91
N LYS A 213 -17.49 -23.48 -24.66
CA LYS A 213 -16.92 -24.74 -24.19
C LYS A 213 -15.47 -24.56 -23.75
N LYS A 214 -14.65 -23.89 -24.57
CA LYS A 214 -13.25 -23.58 -24.23
C LYS A 214 -13.17 -22.73 -22.95
N PHE A 215 -13.98 -21.66 -22.88
CA PHE A 215 -14.03 -20.77 -21.72
C PHE A 215 -14.28 -21.54 -20.42
N TRP A 216 -15.35 -22.32 -20.35
CA TRP A 216 -15.72 -23.02 -19.12
C TRP A 216 -14.73 -24.16 -18.79
N THR A 217 -14.14 -24.79 -19.79
CA THR A 217 -13.06 -25.77 -19.56
C THR A 217 -11.86 -25.12 -18.87
N ASP A 218 -11.39 -24.00 -19.41
CA ASP A 218 -10.20 -23.30 -18.88
C ASP A 218 -10.53 -22.58 -17.54
N TYR A 219 -11.73 -22.02 -17.42
CA TYR A 219 -12.23 -21.41 -16.19
C TYR A 219 -12.27 -22.39 -15.01
N ASN A 220 -12.86 -23.59 -15.22
CA ASN A 220 -12.95 -24.58 -14.16
C ASN A 220 -11.57 -25.10 -13.76
N LYS A 221 -10.68 -25.33 -14.74
CA LYS A 221 -9.26 -25.70 -14.48
C LYS A 221 -8.54 -24.64 -13.66
N ALA A 222 -8.70 -23.37 -14.02
CA ALA A 222 -8.09 -22.23 -13.30
C ALA A 222 -8.66 -22.08 -11.88
N ALA A 223 -9.97 -22.29 -11.69
CA ALA A 223 -10.61 -22.25 -10.39
C ALA A 223 -10.08 -23.34 -9.43
N GLU A 224 -9.89 -24.55 -9.93
CA GLU A 224 -9.27 -25.64 -9.16
C GLU A 224 -7.82 -25.32 -8.79
N ALA A 225 -7.04 -24.77 -9.73
CA ALA A 225 -5.65 -24.37 -9.48
C ALA A 225 -5.57 -23.24 -8.45
N PHE A 226 -6.43 -22.23 -8.56
CA PHE A 226 -6.52 -21.11 -7.63
C PHE A 226 -6.81 -21.57 -6.19
N VAL A 227 -7.80 -22.43 -6.01
CA VAL A 227 -8.12 -23.00 -4.69
C VAL A 227 -6.98 -23.89 -4.19
N LYS A 228 -6.31 -24.62 -5.08
CA LYS A 228 -5.14 -25.42 -4.70
C LYS A 228 -4.01 -24.58 -4.12
N GLU A 229 -3.69 -23.43 -4.71
CA GLU A 229 -2.68 -22.50 -4.16
C GLU A 229 -3.08 -22.00 -2.77
N ILE A 230 -4.37 -21.71 -2.53
CA ILE A 230 -4.88 -21.34 -1.20
C ILE A 230 -4.69 -22.51 -0.21
N VAL A 231 -5.04 -23.74 -0.59
CA VAL A 231 -4.86 -24.94 0.25
C VAL A 231 -3.37 -25.14 0.59
N ASP A 232 -2.50 -25.10 -0.43
CA ASP A 232 -1.06 -25.28 -0.25
C ASP A 232 -0.49 -24.21 0.71
N THR A 233 -0.92 -22.96 0.58
CA THR A 233 -0.51 -21.86 1.44
C THR A 233 -1.01 -22.03 2.88
N CYS A 234 -2.26 -22.45 3.08
CA CYS A 234 -2.81 -22.75 4.41
C CYS A 234 -2.03 -23.88 5.09
N VAL A 235 -1.65 -24.92 4.35
CA VAL A 235 -0.84 -26.02 4.87
C VAL A 235 0.58 -25.56 5.20
N ALA A 236 1.23 -24.82 4.29
CA ALA A 236 2.58 -24.31 4.50
C ALA A 236 2.70 -23.40 5.73
N ASN A 237 1.65 -22.62 6.00
CA ASN A 237 1.57 -21.72 7.16
C ASN A 237 1.03 -22.42 8.44
N GLY A 238 0.78 -23.72 8.41
CA GLY A 238 0.31 -24.48 9.57
C GLY A 238 -1.14 -24.21 10.00
N LEU A 239 -1.91 -23.49 9.18
CA LEU A 239 -3.34 -23.24 9.41
C LEU A 239 -4.18 -24.52 9.22
N ASN A 240 -3.72 -25.38 8.32
CA ASN A 240 -4.32 -26.66 7.98
C ASN A 240 -3.26 -27.76 7.90
N LYS A 241 -3.71 -29.02 7.89
CA LYS A 241 -2.86 -30.19 7.65
C LYS A 241 -3.08 -30.71 6.23
N GLU A 242 -2.08 -31.36 5.69
CA GLU A 242 -2.21 -32.09 4.42
C GLU A 242 -3.36 -33.10 4.52
N GLY A 243 -4.28 -33.05 3.56
CA GLY A 243 -5.46 -33.89 3.51
C GLY A 243 -6.69 -33.39 4.26
N ASP A 244 -6.65 -32.21 4.87
CA ASP A 244 -7.85 -31.58 5.43
C ASP A 244 -8.91 -31.33 4.32
N SER A 245 -10.19 -31.38 4.70
CA SER A 245 -11.27 -31.13 3.75
C SER A 245 -11.27 -29.68 3.25
N ILE A 246 -11.76 -29.48 2.03
CA ILE A 246 -11.92 -28.10 1.45
C ILE A 246 -12.76 -27.22 2.38
N SER A 247 -13.80 -27.76 3.03
CA SER A 247 -14.62 -26.99 3.99
C SER A 247 -13.82 -26.53 5.22
N ALA A 248 -12.86 -27.35 5.69
CA ALA A 248 -11.99 -26.95 6.81
C ALA A 248 -10.99 -25.87 6.39
N VAL A 249 -10.39 -26.00 5.19
CA VAL A 249 -9.50 -24.96 4.63
C VAL A 249 -10.28 -23.67 4.42
N ALA A 250 -11.45 -23.73 3.80
CA ALA A 250 -12.30 -22.57 3.55
C ALA A 250 -12.68 -21.84 4.85
N ALA A 251 -13.03 -22.58 5.90
CA ALA A 251 -13.34 -21.99 7.21
C ALA A 251 -12.13 -21.25 7.81
N ASN A 252 -10.94 -21.84 7.75
CA ASN A 252 -9.71 -21.19 8.22
C ASN A 252 -9.28 -20.01 7.32
N TYR A 253 -9.70 -20.01 6.05
CA TYR A 253 -9.51 -18.89 5.12
C TYR A 253 -10.58 -17.79 5.24
N GLY A 254 -11.54 -17.94 6.17
CA GLY A 254 -12.60 -16.95 6.43
C GLY A 254 -13.92 -17.18 5.68
N TYR A 255 -14.14 -18.40 5.17
CA TYR A 255 -15.37 -18.79 4.46
C TYR A 255 -16.11 -19.93 5.20
N GLU A 256 -16.89 -19.53 6.18
CA GLU A 256 -17.68 -20.49 6.98
C GLU A 256 -18.91 -21.00 6.23
N GLY A 257 -19.44 -22.16 6.67
CA GLY A 257 -20.71 -22.68 6.22
C GLY A 257 -20.70 -23.53 4.96
N LEU A 258 -19.51 -23.86 4.39
CA LEU A 258 -19.43 -24.86 3.34
C LEU A 258 -19.73 -26.27 3.92
N LYS A 259 -20.38 -27.10 3.11
CA LYS A 259 -20.68 -28.48 3.50
C LYS A 259 -19.39 -29.29 3.67
N SER A 260 -19.42 -30.33 4.50
CA SER A 260 -18.26 -31.20 4.75
C SER A 260 -17.73 -31.93 3.51
N ASP A 261 -18.55 -32.07 2.47
CA ASP A 261 -18.22 -32.69 1.17
C ASP A 261 -17.97 -31.65 0.07
N ALA A 262 -17.75 -30.35 0.45
CA ALA A 262 -17.51 -29.29 -0.49
C ALA A 262 -16.28 -29.56 -1.35
N THR A 263 -16.40 -29.23 -2.63
CA THR A 263 -15.33 -29.30 -3.63
C THR A 263 -14.53 -28.00 -3.71
N ALA A 264 -13.41 -28.02 -4.42
CA ALA A 264 -12.67 -26.78 -4.74
C ALA A 264 -13.54 -25.73 -5.46
N MET A 265 -14.42 -26.20 -6.36
CA MET A 265 -15.34 -25.31 -7.08
C MET A 265 -16.40 -24.70 -6.15
N ASP A 266 -16.88 -25.43 -5.13
CA ASP A 266 -17.80 -24.86 -4.13
C ASP A 266 -17.14 -23.73 -3.34
N PHE A 267 -15.88 -23.90 -2.97
CA PHE A 267 -15.11 -22.85 -2.29
C PHE A 267 -14.85 -21.67 -3.22
N PHE A 268 -14.41 -21.91 -4.46
CA PHE A 268 -14.23 -20.86 -5.45
C PHE A 268 -15.51 -20.05 -5.69
N ASN A 269 -16.66 -20.74 -5.85
CA ASN A 269 -17.95 -20.09 -6.03
C ASN A 269 -18.39 -19.27 -4.80
N ALA A 270 -18.03 -19.71 -3.59
CA ALA A 270 -18.29 -18.94 -2.37
C ALA A 270 -17.47 -17.64 -2.37
N MET A 271 -16.21 -17.67 -2.82
CA MET A 271 -15.38 -16.48 -3.01
C MET A 271 -15.99 -15.55 -4.07
N VAL A 272 -16.30 -16.06 -5.27
CA VAL A 272 -16.93 -15.27 -6.33
C VAL A 272 -18.23 -14.60 -5.87
N LYS A 273 -19.05 -15.32 -5.10
CA LYS A 273 -20.30 -14.78 -4.55
C LYS A 273 -20.07 -13.61 -3.58
N LYS A 274 -19.04 -13.65 -2.75
CA LYS A 274 -18.65 -12.55 -1.84
C LYS A 274 -18.35 -11.26 -2.60
N TYR A 275 -17.86 -11.37 -3.83
CA TYR A 275 -17.54 -10.25 -4.72
C TYR A 275 -18.61 -9.99 -5.79
N ASP A 276 -19.89 -10.34 -5.52
CA ASP A 276 -21.03 -10.09 -6.41
C ASP A 276 -20.84 -10.61 -7.85
N GLY A 277 -20.04 -11.67 -8.02
CA GLY A 277 -19.74 -12.28 -9.33
C GLY A 277 -18.57 -11.64 -10.07
N ASP A 278 -17.89 -10.64 -9.51
CA ASP A 278 -16.67 -10.06 -10.08
C ASP A 278 -15.46 -10.93 -9.78
N VAL A 279 -15.14 -11.83 -10.74
CA VAL A 279 -14.02 -12.78 -10.60
C VAL A 279 -12.67 -12.07 -10.60
N VAL A 280 -12.52 -10.96 -11.31
CA VAL A 280 -11.26 -10.21 -11.35
C VAL A 280 -11.00 -9.53 -10.00
N ALA A 281 -12.01 -8.88 -9.43
CA ALA A 281 -11.91 -8.29 -8.11
C ALA A 281 -11.67 -9.36 -7.02
N MET A 282 -12.38 -10.48 -7.08
CA MET A 282 -12.18 -11.62 -6.19
C MET A 282 -10.75 -12.16 -6.29
N SER A 283 -10.25 -12.34 -7.50
CA SER A 283 -8.90 -12.85 -7.76
C SER A 283 -7.82 -11.96 -7.12
N LYS A 284 -7.92 -10.65 -7.28
CA LYS A 284 -6.99 -9.69 -6.68
C LYS A 284 -7.01 -9.71 -5.15
N ALA A 285 -8.17 -9.93 -4.57
CA ALA A 285 -8.37 -9.89 -3.13
C ALA A 285 -8.04 -11.21 -2.42
N GLU A 286 -8.27 -12.35 -3.09
CA GLU A 286 -8.24 -13.68 -2.47
C GLU A 286 -7.08 -14.56 -2.97
N SER A 287 -6.19 -14.06 -3.84
CA SER A 287 -5.06 -14.88 -4.31
C SER A 287 -4.04 -15.15 -3.20
N ALA A 288 -3.64 -16.40 -3.07
CA ALA A 288 -2.57 -16.83 -2.16
C ALA A 288 -1.20 -16.98 -2.87
N GLY A 289 -1.17 -16.79 -4.19
CA GLY A 289 -0.01 -16.87 -5.05
C GLY A 289 -0.31 -16.19 -6.37
N SER A 290 -0.78 -16.97 -7.36
CA SER A 290 -1.13 -16.45 -8.68
C SER A 290 -2.54 -15.85 -8.70
N GLN A 291 -2.77 -14.84 -9.53
CA GLN A 291 -4.14 -14.40 -9.80
C GLN A 291 -4.88 -15.42 -10.69
N PHE A 292 -6.20 -15.51 -10.53
CA PHE A 292 -7.03 -16.38 -11.36
C PHE A 292 -6.85 -16.11 -12.86
N THR A 293 -6.71 -14.84 -13.23
CA THR A 293 -6.49 -14.40 -14.61
C THR A 293 -5.16 -14.89 -15.20
N ASP A 294 -4.16 -15.14 -14.37
CA ASP A 294 -2.88 -15.71 -14.77
C ASP A 294 -2.93 -17.25 -14.90
N LEU A 295 -3.77 -17.89 -14.08
CA LEU A 295 -4.02 -19.33 -14.10
C LEU A 295 -4.93 -19.80 -15.25
N MET A 296 -5.74 -18.90 -15.83
CA MET A 296 -6.62 -19.20 -16.94
C MET A 296 -5.91 -19.00 -18.29
N ASP A 297 -5.43 -20.07 -18.88
CA ASP A 297 -4.62 -20.08 -20.13
C ASP A 297 -5.25 -19.20 -21.25
N SER A 298 -6.57 -19.22 -21.38
CA SER A 298 -7.30 -18.49 -22.43
C SER A 298 -7.82 -17.10 -21.99
N TYR A 299 -7.51 -16.62 -20.78
CA TYR A 299 -8.05 -15.37 -20.28
C TYR A 299 -7.92 -14.21 -21.27
N LYS A 300 -6.75 -14.04 -21.88
CA LYS A 300 -6.46 -12.96 -22.84
C LYS A 300 -7.38 -12.98 -24.09
N GLU A 301 -7.87 -14.14 -24.49
CA GLU A 301 -8.81 -14.27 -25.61
C GLU A 301 -10.20 -13.73 -25.26
N PHE A 302 -10.58 -13.81 -23.98
CA PHE A 302 -11.87 -13.38 -23.46
C PHE A 302 -11.85 -12.01 -22.77
N ALA A 303 -10.68 -11.46 -22.52
CA ALA A 303 -10.50 -10.11 -21.96
C ALA A 303 -10.67 -9.00 -23.04
N VAL A 304 -11.51 -9.25 -24.03
CA VAL A 304 -11.84 -8.31 -25.12
C VAL A 304 -13.23 -7.73 -24.94
N GLY A 305 -13.40 -6.46 -25.30
CA GLY A 305 -14.65 -5.73 -25.14
C GLY A 305 -15.69 -6.08 -26.18
N VAL A 306 -16.90 -6.27 -25.72
CA VAL A 306 -18.08 -6.48 -26.55
C VAL A 306 -19.08 -5.34 -26.31
N SER A 307 -19.62 -4.76 -27.38
CA SER A 307 -20.64 -3.72 -27.27
C SER A 307 -21.90 -4.27 -26.61
N THR A 308 -22.36 -3.60 -25.57
CA THR A 308 -23.60 -3.91 -24.85
C THR A 308 -24.59 -2.75 -24.86
N GLY A 309 -24.19 -1.60 -25.44
CA GLY A 309 -25.02 -0.40 -25.52
C GLY A 309 -24.32 0.76 -26.19
N LYS A 310 -24.81 1.97 -25.94
CA LYS A 310 -24.17 3.20 -26.44
C LYS A 310 -22.96 3.56 -25.58
N SER A 311 -21.91 4.02 -26.24
CA SER A 311 -20.67 4.47 -25.63
C SER A 311 -20.21 5.75 -26.30
N ALA A 312 -19.63 6.68 -25.54
CA ALA A 312 -18.97 7.86 -26.11
C ALA A 312 -17.69 7.46 -26.87
N PRO A 313 -17.34 8.11 -27.97
CA PRO A 313 -16.13 7.80 -28.73
C PRO A 313 -14.85 8.29 -28.02
N ASN A 314 -14.96 9.27 -27.10
CA ASN A 314 -13.84 9.85 -26.37
C ASN A 314 -14.22 10.22 -24.93
N ILE A 315 -13.20 10.58 -24.15
CA ILE A 315 -13.34 11.16 -22.82
C ILE A 315 -13.25 12.67 -22.97
N SER A 316 -14.39 13.37 -22.90
CA SER A 316 -14.48 14.80 -23.23
C SER A 316 -13.61 15.71 -22.32
N GLY A 317 -13.25 15.21 -21.14
CA GLY A 317 -12.35 15.87 -20.20
C GLY A 317 -10.86 15.73 -20.54
N ILE A 318 -10.45 14.88 -21.47
CA ILE A 318 -9.05 14.74 -21.88
C ILE A 318 -8.87 15.47 -23.20
N GLN A 319 -8.19 16.62 -23.18
CA GLN A 319 -8.11 17.53 -24.32
C GLN A 319 -6.65 17.87 -24.69
N LYS A 320 -6.26 17.59 -25.91
CA LYS A 320 -5.02 18.10 -26.50
C LYS A 320 -5.22 19.58 -26.84
N THR A 321 -4.56 20.47 -26.10
CA THR A 321 -4.73 21.93 -26.24
C THR A 321 -3.62 22.58 -27.08
N GLY A 322 -2.56 21.84 -27.40
CA GLY A 322 -1.45 22.29 -28.22
C GLY A 322 -0.46 21.18 -28.51
N LYS A 323 0.68 21.52 -29.12
CA LYS A 323 1.72 20.53 -29.44
C LYS A 323 2.25 19.83 -28.20
N ASN A 324 2.51 20.61 -27.12
CA ASN A 324 3.10 20.14 -25.87
C ASN A 324 2.17 20.33 -24.69
N THR A 325 0.88 20.60 -24.91
CA THR A 325 -0.07 20.91 -23.83
C THR A 325 -1.28 20.01 -23.86
N LEU A 326 -1.65 19.53 -22.68
CA LEU A 326 -2.79 18.69 -22.40
C LEU A 326 -3.60 19.30 -21.27
N LYS A 327 -4.92 19.23 -21.38
CA LYS A 327 -5.83 19.60 -20.29
C LYS A 327 -6.69 18.40 -19.90
N ILE A 328 -6.76 18.13 -18.59
CA ILE A 328 -7.69 17.14 -18.03
C ILE A 328 -8.68 17.89 -17.14
N THR A 329 -9.98 17.74 -17.43
CA THR A 329 -11.05 18.40 -16.67
C THR A 329 -11.77 17.37 -15.80
N ALA A 330 -11.71 17.56 -14.47
CA ALA A 330 -12.50 16.83 -13.50
C ALA A 330 -13.87 17.49 -13.28
N THR A 331 -14.90 16.70 -13.01
CA THR A 331 -16.28 17.18 -12.76
C THR A 331 -16.46 17.77 -11.37
N LYS A 332 -15.50 17.57 -10.47
CA LYS A 332 -15.45 18.09 -9.11
C LYS A 332 -14.02 18.14 -8.63
N VAL A 333 -13.76 18.86 -7.54
CA VAL A 333 -12.49 18.76 -6.83
C VAL A 333 -12.34 17.36 -6.25
N ASP A 334 -11.18 16.75 -6.47
CA ASP A 334 -10.75 15.50 -5.87
C ASP A 334 -9.24 15.56 -5.65
N ALA A 335 -8.85 15.73 -4.39
CA ALA A 335 -7.44 15.95 -4.02
C ALA A 335 -6.54 14.74 -4.31
N GLN A 336 -7.09 13.53 -4.39
CA GLN A 336 -6.32 12.32 -4.75
C GLN A 336 -6.03 12.24 -6.25
N MET A 337 -6.80 12.95 -7.06
CA MET A 337 -6.69 12.87 -8.52
C MET A 337 -5.28 13.18 -9.02
N ILE A 338 -4.60 14.18 -8.44
CA ILE A 338 -3.27 14.61 -8.85
C ILE A 338 -2.23 13.47 -8.76
N TYR A 339 -2.33 12.61 -7.75
CA TYR A 339 -1.45 11.45 -7.58
C TYR A 339 -1.74 10.36 -8.61
N GLN A 340 -3.01 10.15 -8.96
CA GLN A 340 -3.41 9.20 -10.02
C GLN A 340 -3.03 9.69 -11.42
N LEU A 341 -2.85 11.01 -11.61
CA LEU A 341 -2.35 11.58 -12.85
C LEU A 341 -0.83 11.44 -13.00
N SER A 342 -0.11 11.11 -11.92
CA SER A 342 1.33 10.78 -11.95
C SER A 342 1.54 9.34 -12.44
N THR A 343 1.17 9.07 -13.68
CA THR A 343 1.32 7.74 -14.31
C THR A 343 2.55 7.68 -15.20
N ASP A 344 3.11 6.49 -15.37
CA ASP A 344 4.19 6.21 -16.31
C ASP A 344 3.73 6.48 -17.75
N ILE A 345 4.57 7.08 -18.57
CA ILE A 345 4.24 7.40 -19.95
C ILE A 345 4.76 6.32 -20.90
N ALA A 346 3.81 5.63 -21.52
CA ALA A 346 4.09 4.56 -22.46
C ALA A 346 4.19 5.07 -23.91
N PRO A 347 5.21 4.67 -24.69
CA PRO A 347 5.30 5.06 -26.10
C PRO A 347 4.20 4.42 -26.95
N LEU A 348 3.42 5.27 -27.59
CA LEU A 348 2.38 4.90 -28.56
C LEU A 348 2.92 3.99 -29.68
N HIS A 349 4.09 4.31 -30.20
CA HIS A 349 4.70 3.58 -31.33
C HIS A 349 5.16 2.15 -30.96
N TYR A 350 5.25 1.84 -29.67
CA TYR A 350 5.67 0.53 -29.18
C TYR A 350 4.52 -0.31 -28.64
N TYR A 351 3.69 0.27 -27.76
CA TYR A 351 2.58 -0.44 -27.13
C TYR A 351 1.29 -0.38 -27.95
N GLY A 352 1.11 0.67 -28.74
CA GLY A 352 -0.01 0.89 -29.64
C GLY A 352 0.37 0.71 -31.12
N ASP A 353 -0.46 1.30 -31.97
CA ASP A 353 -0.28 1.35 -33.43
C ASP A 353 -0.44 2.81 -33.90
N PRO A 354 0.65 3.49 -34.28
CA PRO A 354 0.57 4.88 -34.75
C PRO A 354 -0.36 5.10 -35.93
N SER A 355 -0.56 4.07 -36.77
CA SER A 355 -1.48 4.15 -37.92
C SER A 355 -2.95 4.22 -37.51
N LYS A 356 -3.24 3.81 -36.25
CA LYS A 356 -4.58 3.86 -35.62
C LYS A 356 -4.69 5.03 -34.63
N TYR A 357 -3.77 5.98 -34.67
CA TYR A 357 -3.84 7.17 -33.85
C TYR A 357 -4.24 8.38 -34.67
N ASN A 358 -5.36 8.98 -34.33
CA ASN A 358 -5.83 10.25 -34.85
C ASN A 358 -6.74 10.93 -33.82
N TYR A 359 -6.17 11.87 -33.06
CA TYR A 359 -6.89 12.54 -31.98
C TYR A 359 -8.22 13.15 -32.44
N ASP A 360 -8.22 13.84 -33.60
CA ASP A 360 -9.40 14.53 -34.12
C ASP A 360 -10.52 13.56 -34.57
N LYS A 361 -10.19 12.29 -34.82
CA LYS A 361 -11.14 11.24 -35.19
C LYS A 361 -11.51 10.35 -33.99
N ASN A 362 -11.01 10.64 -32.79
CA ASN A 362 -11.16 9.81 -31.60
C ASN A 362 -10.57 8.40 -31.77
N GLU A 363 -9.41 8.32 -32.41
CA GLU A 363 -8.62 7.09 -32.59
C GLU A 363 -7.36 7.23 -31.74
N PHE A 364 -7.14 6.31 -30.77
CA PHE A 364 -6.12 6.48 -29.72
C PHE A 364 -5.01 5.42 -29.75
N GLY A 365 -4.73 4.86 -30.95
CA GLY A 365 -3.62 3.93 -31.17
C GLY A 365 -3.93 2.46 -30.90
N PHE A 366 -5.18 2.14 -30.55
CA PHE A 366 -5.70 0.78 -30.40
C PHE A 366 -7.23 0.77 -30.56
N PRO A 367 -7.83 -0.37 -30.90
CA PRO A 367 -9.28 -0.48 -30.93
C PRO A 367 -9.84 -0.43 -29.50
N LYS A 368 -10.80 0.43 -29.22
CA LYS A 368 -11.47 0.48 -27.92
C LYS A 368 -12.04 -0.89 -27.54
N GLY A 369 -11.71 -1.35 -26.33
CA GLY A 369 -12.07 -2.68 -25.85
C GLY A 369 -11.11 -3.79 -26.29
N ASP A 370 -9.97 -3.47 -26.89
CA ASP A 370 -8.97 -4.46 -27.27
C ASP A 370 -7.55 -3.97 -26.92
N LEU A 371 -7.04 -4.43 -25.78
CA LEU A 371 -5.69 -4.15 -25.30
C LEU A 371 -4.68 -5.24 -25.66
N SER A 372 -4.97 -6.10 -26.64
CA SER A 372 -4.10 -7.23 -27.01
C SER A 372 -2.69 -6.80 -27.40
N SER A 373 -2.53 -5.69 -28.15
CA SER A 373 -1.23 -5.13 -28.52
C SER A 373 -0.41 -4.68 -27.31
N VAL A 374 -1.07 -4.04 -26.33
CA VAL A 374 -0.46 -3.58 -25.08
C VAL A 374 -0.03 -4.78 -24.23
N ARG A 375 -0.91 -5.78 -24.06
CA ARG A 375 -0.64 -7.02 -23.31
C ARG A 375 0.51 -7.84 -23.89
N ALA A 376 0.70 -7.82 -25.22
CA ALA A 376 1.78 -8.51 -25.90
C ALA A 376 3.18 -7.97 -25.54
N LYS A 377 3.27 -6.80 -24.90
CA LYS A 377 4.52 -6.13 -24.51
C LYS A 377 4.80 -6.18 -23.01
N THR A 378 4.01 -6.92 -22.23
CA THR A 378 4.08 -6.94 -20.76
C THR A 378 5.45 -7.35 -20.23
N THR A 379 6.18 -8.23 -20.93
CA THR A 379 7.49 -8.75 -20.48
C THR A 379 8.71 -7.98 -21.04
N LYS A 380 8.49 -6.97 -21.88
CA LYS A 380 9.57 -6.23 -22.54
C LYS A 380 9.24 -4.73 -22.56
N PRO A 381 9.55 -4.02 -21.45
CA PRO A 381 9.23 -2.60 -21.37
C PRO A 381 10.10 -1.76 -22.32
N LEU A 382 9.52 -0.68 -22.81
CA LEU A 382 10.22 0.42 -23.47
C LEU A 382 9.68 1.73 -22.90
N GLY A 383 10.55 2.55 -22.34
CA GLY A 383 10.19 3.83 -21.75
C GLY A 383 11.27 4.90 -21.96
N ALA A 384 11.16 5.98 -21.20
CA ALA A 384 12.08 7.12 -21.25
C ALA A 384 12.93 7.27 -19.97
N GLY A 385 12.95 6.24 -19.12
CA GLY A 385 13.65 6.24 -17.83
C GLY A 385 15.19 6.20 -17.94
N PRO A 386 15.88 6.21 -16.79
CA PRO A 386 17.34 6.23 -16.75
C PRO A 386 18.00 4.98 -17.35
N TYR A 387 17.31 3.86 -17.39
CA TYR A 387 17.85 2.62 -17.96
C TYR A 387 16.89 2.00 -18.97
N THR A 388 17.50 1.39 -20.01
CA THR A 388 16.81 0.62 -21.05
C THR A 388 16.83 -0.85 -20.69
N PHE A 389 15.67 -1.50 -20.70
CA PHE A 389 15.56 -2.94 -20.55
C PHE A 389 16.21 -3.66 -21.75
N GLU A 390 17.08 -4.60 -21.50
CA GLU A 390 17.69 -5.44 -22.54
C GLU A 390 17.09 -6.84 -22.59
N LYS A 391 17.04 -7.53 -21.44
CA LYS A 391 16.52 -8.90 -21.35
C LYS A 391 16.20 -9.32 -19.93
N TYR A 392 15.37 -10.34 -19.81
CA TYR A 392 15.14 -11.11 -18.60
C TYR A 392 15.50 -12.59 -18.89
N GLU A 393 16.36 -13.16 -18.07
CA GLU A 393 16.77 -14.55 -18.16
C GLU A 393 17.12 -15.08 -16.77
N ASN A 394 16.59 -16.27 -16.43
CA ASN A 394 16.93 -16.98 -15.18
C ASN A 394 16.83 -16.10 -13.92
N GLY A 395 15.69 -15.41 -13.74
CA GLY A 395 15.47 -14.55 -12.57
C GLY A 395 16.29 -13.25 -12.59
N THR A 396 16.93 -12.89 -13.70
CA THR A 396 17.77 -11.68 -13.80
C THR A 396 17.32 -10.80 -14.95
N VAL A 397 17.02 -9.54 -14.66
CA VAL A 397 16.84 -8.45 -15.62
C VAL A 397 18.19 -7.78 -15.85
N THR A 398 18.55 -7.58 -17.11
CA THR A 398 19.71 -6.78 -17.52
C THR A 398 19.23 -5.48 -18.14
N MET A 399 19.77 -4.38 -17.66
CA MET A 399 19.46 -3.03 -18.14
C MET A 399 20.75 -2.26 -18.49
N LYS A 400 20.63 -1.30 -19.39
CA LYS A 400 21.73 -0.46 -19.88
C LYS A 400 21.38 1.00 -19.73
N ALA A 401 22.36 1.84 -19.41
CA ALA A 401 22.17 3.27 -19.29
C ALA A 401 21.50 3.87 -20.54
N ASN A 402 20.40 4.55 -20.36
CA ASN A 402 19.70 5.26 -21.42
C ASN A 402 20.45 6.55 -21.78
N LYS A 403 20.96 6.63 -23.02
CA LYS A 403 21.69 7.79 -23.50
C LYS A 403 20.81 9.02 -23.79
N GLU A 404 19.51 8.79 -23.92
CA GLU A 404 18.50 9.81 -24.21
C GLU A 404 17.78 10.30 -22.93
N TYR A 405 18.21 9.83 -21.74
CA TYR A 405 17.55 10.19 -20.48
C TYR A 405 17.59 11.70 -20.25
N PHE A 406 16.42 12.29 -19.98
CA PHE A 406 16.22 13.76 -19.97
C PHE A 406 16.99 14.49 -18.86
N ASP A 407 17.28 13.82 -17.73
CA ASP A 407 18.01 14.39 -16.57
C ASP A 407 19.47 13.93 -16.52
N GLY A 408 20.03 13.56 -17.65
CA GLY A 408 21.44 13.20 -17.82
C GLY A 408 21.70 11.69 -17.84
N VAL A 409 22.63 11.30 -18.69
CA VAL A 409 22.99 9.89 -18.89
C VAL A 409 23.53 9.28 -17.59
N PRO A 410 23.00 8.14 -17.14
CA PRO A 410 23.52 7.44 -15.97
C PRO A 410 25.02 7.13 -16.08
N LYS A 411 25.73 7.34 -14.97
CA LYS A 411 27.20 7.13 -14.93
C LYS A 411 27.57 5.64 -14.78
N ILE A 412 26.67 4.82 -14.27
CA ILE A 412 26.79 3.36 -14.23
C ILE A 412 26.25 2.80 -15.54
N ALA A 413 27.11 2.18 -16.35
CA ALA A 413 26.76 1.76 -17.71
C ALA A 413 25.69 0.65 -17.76
N ASN A 414 25.74 -0.28 -16.81
CA ASN A 414 24.83 -1.43 -16.78
C ASN A 414 24.30 -1.67 -15.36
N VAL A 415 23.05 -2.12 -15.28
CA VAL A 415 22.42 -2.61 -14.05
C VAL A 415 21.89 -4.01 -14.27
N ARG A 416 22.13 -4.89 -13.32
CA ARG A 416 21.52 -6.21 -13.25
C ARG A 416 20.65 -6.25 -12.01
N ILE A 417 19.41 -6.69 -12.19
CA ILE A 417 18.44 -6.87 -11.10
C ILE A 417 18.15 -8.36 -11.03
N THR A 418 18.51 -9.00 -9.92
CA THR A 418 18.47 -10.45 -9.80
C THR A 418 17.56 -10.87 -8.65
N ALA A 419 16.74 -11.91 -8.90
CA ALA A 419 15.95 -12.55 -7.86
C ALA A 419 16.86 -13.29 -6.89
N MET A 420 16.65 -13.09 -5.59
CA MET A 420 17.43 -13.70 -4.52
C MET A 420 16.59 -13.85 -3.27
N ALA A 421 16.80 -14.90 -2.48
CA ALA A 421 16.15 -15.05 -1.19
C ALA A 421 16.60 -13.94 -0.22
N LYS A 422 15.68 -13.33 0.51
CA LYS A 422 15.96 -12.23 1.45
C LYS A 422 16.99 -12.59 2.53
N SER A 423 17.03 -13.87 2.94
CA SER A 423 18.04 -14.40 3.87
C SER A 423 19.49 -14.20 3.38
N ASP A 424 19.68 -14.07 2.07
CA ASP A 424 21.00 -13.94 1.45
C ASP A 424 21.42 -12.49 1.20
N PHE A 425 20.52 -11.52 1.37
CA PHE A 425 20.75 -10.12 1.00
C PHE A 425 21.98 -9.51 1.69
N VAL A 426 22.17 -9.69 2.99
CA VAL A 426 23.34 -9.17 3.70
C VAL A 426 24.62 -9.87 3.25
N ASN A 427 24.59 -11.21 3.16
CA ASN A 427 25.75 -12.00 2.77
C ASN A 427 26.18 -11.75 1.31
N SER A 428 25.25 -11.48 0.41
CA SER A 428 25.55 -11.19 -1.00
C SER A 428 26.35 -9.89 -1.19
N ILE A 429 26.14 -8.86 -0.36
CA ILE A 429 26.99 -7.67 -0.34
C ILE A 429 28.40 -8.02 0.15
N VAL A 430 28.50 -8.79 1.24
CA VAL A 430 29.80 -9.19 1.84
C VAL A 430 30.64 -10.00 0.86
N THR A 431 30.01 -10.88 0.09
CA THR A 431 30.68 -11.73 -0.91
C THR A 431 30.88 -11.05 -2.27
N GLY A 432 30.32 -9.84 -2.47
CA GLY A 432 30.39 -9.11 -3.74
C GLY A 432 29.48 -9.68 -4.85
N THR A 433 28.48 -10.50 -4.49
CA THR A 433 27.49 -11.03 -5.43
C THR A 433 26.45 -9.97 -5.80
N SER A 434 26.15 -9.05 -4.89
CA SER A 434 25.33 -7.85 -5.14
C SER A 434 26.00 -6.60 -4.61
N ASP A 435 25.53 -5.44 -5.06
CA ASP A 435 26.06 -4.11 -4.70
C ASP A 435 25.05 -3.29 -3.89
N VAL A 436 23.76 -3.54 -4.06
CA VAL A 436 22.65 -2.85 -3.37
C VAL A 436 21.57 -3.86 -3.01
N ASN A 437 21.02 -3.81 -1.81
CA ASN A 437 19.91 -4.66 -1.38
C ASN A 437 19.04 -3.96 -0.33
N ASN A 438 17.79 -4.44 -0.17
CA ASN A 438 16.84 -3.96 0.84
C ASN A 438 16.43 -5.14 1.76
N PRO A 439 17.28 -5.57 2.71
CA PRO A 439 16.91 -6.61 3.66
C PRO A 439 15.86 -6.11 4.65
N ASP A 440 15.07 -7.02 5.22
CA ASP A 440 14.23 -6.67 6.36
C ASP A 440 15.11 -6.20 7.53
N PHE A 441 14.76 -5.07 8.17
CA PHE A 441 15.60 -4.47 9.22
C PHE A 441 15.38 -5.15 10.60
N THR A 442 15.57 -6.47 10.63
CA THR A 442 15.48 -7.31 11.83
C THR A 442 16.74 -7.18 12.70
N ASN A 443 16.67 -7.66 13.96
CA ASN A 443 17.86 -7.76 14.83
C ASN A 443 18.94 -8.63 14.18
N GLU A 444 18.55 -9.77 13.60
CA GLU A 444 19.46 -10.70 12.96
C GLU A 444 20.23 -10.04 11.80
N ASN A 445 19.52 -9.35 10.90
CA ASN A 445 20.15 -8.65 9.78
C ASN A 445 21.01 -7.48 10.25
N ALA A 446 20.57 -6.71 11.25
CA ALA A 446 21.37 -5.63 11.83
C ALA A 446 22.67 -6.16 12.46
N ASP A 447 22.61 -7.27 13.19
CA ASP A 447 23.78 -7.92 13.79
C ASP A 447 24.71 -8.51 12.71
N ALA A 448 24.15 -9.09 11.64
CA ALA A 448 24.93 -9.58 10.50
C ALA A 448 25.67 -8.43 9.79
N ILE A 449 25.02 -7.28 9.59
CA ILE A 449 25.64 -6.08 9.02
C ILE A 449 26.78 -5.56 9.92
N LYS A 450 26.53 -5.41 11.24
CA LYS A 450 27.53 -4.99 12.21
C LYS A 450 28.74 -5.93 12.26
N LYS A 451 28.49 -7.24 12.19
CA LYS A 451 29.54 -8.27 12.16
C LYS A 451 30.39 -8.24 10.88
N ALA A 452 29.78 -7.87 9.75
CA ALA A 452 30.48 -7.75 8.48
C ALA A 452 31.45 -6.56 8.44
N ASN A 453 31.10 -5.47 9.10
CA ASN A 453 31.92 -4.26 9.19
C ASN A 453 33.00 -4.38 10.27
N SER A 454 34.24 -3.98 9.97
CA SER A 454 35.36 -4.06 10.90
C SER A 454 35.22 -3.17 12.14
N ASN A 455 34.41 -2.11 12.06
CA ASN A 455 34.11 -1.20 13.18
C ASN A 455 32.95 -1.69 14.08
N GLY A 456 32.25 -2.76 13.70
CA GLY A 456 31.11 -3.28 14.45
C GLY A 456 29.84 -2.42 14.37
N GLU A 457 29.76 -1.48 13.42
CA GLU A 457 28.65 -0.57 13.22
C GLU A 457 27.83 -0.93 11.98
N LEU A 458 26.61 -0.37 11.85
CA LEU A 458 25.74 -0.58 10.68
C LEU A 458 26.37 -0.03 9.38
N SER A 459 27.19 1.00 9.45
CA SER A 459 27.94 1.51 8.31
C SER A 459 29.43 1.42 8.55
N GLY A 460 30.16 0.79 7.64
CA GLY A 460 31.60 0.56 7.76
C GLY A 460 32.31 0.35 6.43
N ASP A 461 33.32 -0.48 6.46
CA ASP A 461 34.22 -0.75 5.33
C ASP A 461 33.68 -1.78 4.34
N LYS A 462 32.71 -2.59 4.71
CA LYS A 462 32.07 -3.59 3.83
C LYS A 462 30.67 -3.15 3.39
N ILE A 463 29.88 -2.68 4.33
CA ILE A 463 28.48 -2.30 4.11
C ILE A 463 28.28 -0.86 4.55
N LYS A 464 27.69 -0.06 3.68
CA LYS A 464 27.06 1.24 4.00
C LYS A 464 25.58 1.04 4.13
N THR A 465 24.99 1.56 5.20
CA THR A 465 23.58 1.42 5.53
C THR A 465 22.89 2.76 5.54
N VAL A 466 21.79 2.88 4.84
CA VAL A 466 20.87 4.02 4.91
C VAL A 466 19.53 3.50 5.39
N SER A 467 19.06 3.99 6.54
CA SER A 467 17.72 3.70 7.06
C SER A 467 16.78 4.88 6.86
N VAL A 468 15.53 4.57 6.56
CA VAL A 468 14.45 5.53 6.35
C VAL A 468 13.19 5.06 7.06
N ASP A 469 12.33 5.97 7.47
CA ASP A 469 11.05 5.59 8.03
C ASP A 469 10.20 4.86 6.98
N ALA A 470 9.61 3.72 7.36
CA ALA A 470 8.72 2.95 6.51
C ALA A 470 7.40 3.71 6.28
N LEU A 471 6.69 3.41 5.20
CA LEU A 471 5.39 4.02 4.94
C LEU A 471 4.33 3.62 5.99
N GLY A 472 4.42 2.41 6.55
CA GLY A 472 3.46 1.92 7.54
C GLY A 472 3.78 2.36 8.96
N TYR A 473 2.75 2.48 9.80
CA TYR A 473 2.88 2.75 11.23
C TYR A 473 2.03 1.81 12.07
N GLY A 474 2.51 1.48 13.28
CA GLY A 474 1.81 0.62 14.23
C GLY A 474 0.93 1.39 15.19
N TYR A 475 -0.22 0.82 15.52
CA TYR A 475 -1.21 1.45 16.39
C TYR A 475 -1.95 0.43 17.28
N ILE A 476 -2.64 0.95 18.29
CA ILE A 476 -3.63 0.21 19.09
C ILE A 476 -4.99 0.84 18.83
N GLY A 477 -5.92 0.08 18.26
CA GLY A 477 -7.29 0.51 18.02
C GLY A 477 -8.19 0.26 19.22
N ILE A 478 -9.17 1.14 19.45
CA ILE A 478 -10.18 1.03 20.49
C ILE A 478 -11.55 1.29 19.87
N ASN A 479 -12.42 0.29 19.89
CA ASN A 479 -13.78 0.42 19.38
C ASN A 479 -14.62 1.35 20.28
N THR A 480 -15.16 2.42 19.72
CA THR A 480 -15.82 3.47 20.51
C THR A 480 -17.14 3.03 21.10
N HIS A 481 -17.85 2.09 20.46
CA HIS A 481 -19.12 1.55 20.96
C HIS A 481 -18.90 0.51 22.07
N ASN A 482 -17.93 -0.39 21.89
CA ASN A 482 -17.67 -1.48 22.85
C ASN A 482 -16.90 -0.99 24.08
N VAL A 483 -16.17 0.14 23.96
CA VAL A 483 -15.47 0.81 25.06
C VAL A 483 -16.14 2.16 25.31
N SER A 484 -17.34 2.11 25.94
CA SER A 484 -18.19 3.28 26.16
C SER A 484 -18.91 3.23 27.51
N VAL A 485 -19.38 4.39 27.95
CA VAL A 485 -20.24 4.58 29.13
C VAL A 485 -21.66 4.87 28.64
N ASN A 486 -22.68 4.28 29.29
CA ASN A 486 -24.09 4.41 28.94
C ASN A 486 -24.47 4.05 27.49
N LYS A 487 -23.59 3.44 26.71
CA LYS A 487 -23.71 3.26 25.25
C LYS A 487 -23.76 4.59 24.48
N GLU A 488 -23.07 5.59 24.97
CA GLU A 488 -22.93 6.91 24.37
C GLU A 488 -21.48 7.15 23.95
N PRO A 489 -21.03 6.59 22.79
CA PRO A 489 -19.60 6.55 22.41
C PRO A 489 -18.95 7.93 22.29
N GLY A 490 -19.71 8.96 21.89
CA GLY A 490 -19.24 10.34 21.76
C GLY A 490 -19.30 11.18 23.05
N SER A 491 -19.81 10.64 24.15
CA SER A 491 -19.85 11.40 25.43
C SER A 491 -18.45 11.56 26.03
N GLU A 492 -18.24 12.65 26.76
CA GLU A 492 -16.95 12.90 27.46
C GLU A 492 -16.59 11.75 28.40
N ALA A 493 -17.56 11.18 29.12
CA ALA A 493 -17.34 10.00 29.96
C ALA A 493 -16.81 8.79 29.18
N SER A 494 -17.28 8.58 27.95
CA SER A 494 -16.79 7.50 27.08
C SER A 494 -15.41 7.79 26.52
N LYS A 495 -15.14 9.04 26.16
CA LYS A 495 -13.79 9.47 25.74
C LYS A 495 -12.80 9.35 26.90
N ASP A 496 -13.18 9.76 28.12
CA ASP A 496 -12.34 9.61 29.32
C ASP A 496 -12.02 8.16 29.62
N LEU A 497 -13.00 7.25 29.45
CA LEU A 497 -12.77 5.80 29.59
C LEU A 497 -11.67 5.31 28.61
N ARG A 498 -11.76 5.70 27.34
CA ARG A 498 -10.76 5.34 26.34
C ARG A 498 -9.41 6.03 26.58
N LYS A 499 -9.41 7.33 26.97
CA LYS A 499 -8.20 8.07 27.35
C LYS A 499 -7.50 7.43 28.56
N ALA A 500 -8.22 6.85 29.49
CA ALA A 500 -7.63 6.13 30.61
C ALA A 500 -6.76 4.93 30.14
N PHE A 501 -7.29 4.11 29.21
CA PHE A 501 -6.51 3.03 28.60
C PHE A 501 -5.36 3.56 27.74
N ALA A 502 -5.66 4.54 26.87
CA ALA A 502 -4.68 5.12 25.97
C ALA A 502 -3.48 5.75 26.70
N THR A 503 -3.70 6.39 27.86
CA THR A 503 -2.64 6.94 28.70
C THR A 503 -1.71 5.85 29.23
N ILE A 504 -2.25 4.72 29.68
CA ILE A 504 -1.44 3.56 30.09
C ILE A 504 -0.68 2.97 28.91
N PHE A 505 -1.33 2.75 27.76
CA PHE A 505 -0.67 2.19 26.58
C PHE A 505 0.46 3.10 26.09
N ALA A 506 0.20 4.41 26.03
CA ALA A 506 1.18 5.39 25.57
C ALA A 506 2.43 5.45 26.47
N ALA A 507 2.29 5.21 27.77
CA ALA A 507 3.41 5.22 28.72
C ALA A 507 4.48 4.14 28.43
N TYR A 508 4.07 3.02 27.81
CA TYR A 508 4.95 1.87 27.54
C TYR A 508 5.45 1.80 26.09
N ARG A 509 5.17 2.82 25.24
CA ARG A 509 5.56 2.79 23.82
C ARG A 509 7.06 2.70 23.63
N ASP A 510 7.83 3.49 24.36
CA ASP A 510 9.31 3.48 24.31
C ASP A 510 9.90 2.12 24.69
N LEU A 511 9.32 1.46 25.71
CA LEU A 511 9.75 0.14 26.16
C LEU A 511 9.57 -0.92 25.08
N ALA A 512 8.43 -0.91 24.40
CA ALA A 512 8.15 -1.86 23.32
C ALA A 512 9.11 -1.68 22.15
N ILE A 513 9.35 -0.42 21.76
CA ILE A 513 10.27 -0.09 20.66
C ILE A 513 11.68 -0.55 21.01
N SER A 514 12.20 -0.18 22.16
CA SER A 514 13.56 -0.54 22.59
C SER A 514 13.77 -2.05 22.69
N THR A 515 12.73 -2.80 23.06
CA THR A 515 12.80 -4.25 23.22
C THR A 515 12.69 -4.99 21.89
N TYR A 516 11.79 -4.56 20.99
CA TYR A 516 11.51 -5.27 19.74
C TYR A 516 12.35 -4.76 18.56
N TYR A 517 12.43 -3.44 18.39
CA TYR A 517 13.13 -2.81 17.26
C TYR A 517 14.50 -2.21 17.63
N GLY A 518 14.76 -1.94 18.91
CA GLY A 518 15.93 -1.17 19.32
C GLY A 518 15.82 0.28 18.84
N ASP A 519 16.83 0.75 18.12
CA ASP A 519 16.90 2.10 17.51
C ASP A 519 16.30 2.18 16.09
N ARG A 520 15.62 1.11 15.64
CA ARG A 520 15.06 0.97 14.28
C ARG A 520 13.58 1.29 14.20
N ALA A 521 13.03 1.93 15.19
CA ALA A 521 11.71 2.50 15.21
C ALA A 521 11.66 3.72 16.13
N SER A 522 10.70 4.60 15.89
CA SER A 522 10.42 5.77 16.72
C SER A 522 8.98 5.77 17.21
N VAL A 523 8.71 6.42 18.34
CA VAL A 523 7.33 6.66 18.79
C VAL A 523 6.70 7.74 17.92
N ILE A 524 5.47 7.52 17.49
CA ILE A 524 4.64 8.54 16.82
C ILE A 524 3.53 9.04 17.74
N ASN A 525 3.12 10.28 17.54
CA ASN A 525 2.14 10.95 18.40
C ASN A 525 0.80 11.28 17.71
N TYR A 526 0.73 11.04 16.42
CA TYR A 526 -0.50 11.19 15.64
C TYR A 526 -0.78 9.92 14.83
N PRO A 527 -2.04 9.57 14.59
CA PRO A 527 -2.41 8.41 13.78
C PRO A 527 -2.24 8.69 12.28
N ILE A 528 -0.98 8.91 11.90
CA ILE A 528 -0.52 9.16 10.54
C ILE A 528 0.96 8.78 10.44
N SER A 529 1.41 8.28 9.29
CA SER A 529 2.83 8.02 9.08
C SER A 529 3.66 9.31 9.12
N ASN A 530 4.79 9.30 9.82
CA ASN A 530 5.74 10.43 9.84
C ASN A 530 6.28 10.79 8.45
N THR A 531 6.18 9.87 7.48
CA THR A 531 6.61 10.11 6.10
C THR A 531 5.64 11.01 5.32
N SER A 532 4.41 11.19 5.83
CA SER A 532 3.39 12.02 5.17
C SER A 532 3.71 13.51 5.25
N TRP A 533 3.51 14.22 4.15
CA TRP A 533 3.62 15.68 4.11
C TRP A 533 2.66 16.40 5.08
N ALA A 534 1.56 15.76 5.48
CA ALA A 534 0.58 16.29 6.42
C ALA A 534 0.88 15.89 7.88
N ALA A 535 1.91 15.06 8.13
CA ALA A 535 2.23 14.65 9.48
C ALA A 535 2.70 15.83 10.33
N PRO A 536 2.07 16.10 11.50
CA PRO A 536 2.55 17.13 12.41
C PRO A 536 3.98 16.83 12.88
N GLN A 537 4.85 17.82 12.84
CA GLN A 537 6.23 17.71 13.26
C GLN A 537 6.42 18.30 14.67
N PRO A 538 7.42 17.83 15.46
CA PRO A 538 7.68 18.36 16.78
C PRO A 538 7.96 19.86 16.85
N THR A 539 8.32 20.46 15.71
CA THR A 539 8.58 21.90 15.57
C THR A 539 7.33 22.72 15.17
N ASP A 540 6.23 22.04 14.81
CA ASP A 540 5.00 22.72 14.39
C ASP A 540 4.26 23.31 15.60
N ASP A 541 3.68 24.49 15.42
CA ASP A 541 2.81 25.12 16.41
C ASP A 541 1.63 24.19 16.74
N GLY A 542 1.38 23.99 18.04
CA GLY A 542 0.30 23.11 18.50
C GLY A 542 0.60 21.62 18.39
N TYR A 543 1.87 21.23 18.18
CA TYR A 543 2.26 19.82 18.30
C TYR A 543 2.10 19.34 19.75
N GLU A 544 1.47 18.19 19.92
CA GLU A 544 1.28 17.56 21.23
C GLU A 544 1.73 16.11 21.24
N VAL A 545 2.34 15.69 22.37
CA VAL A 545 2.61 14.27 22.60
C VAL A 545 1.29 13.60 22.98
N ALA A 546 0.90 12.58 22.24
CA ALA A 546 -0.38 11.90 22.47
C ALA A 546 -0.47 11.30 23.87
N PHE A 547 -1.60 11.52 24.53
CA PHE A 547 -1.95 10.97 25.85
C PHE A 547 -0.93 11.34 26.96
N SER A 548 -0.34 12.53 26.88
CA SER A 548 0.63 13.05 27.83
C SER A 548 0.04 14.05 28.83
N LYS A 549 -1.26 14.27 28.79
CA LYS A 549 -1.98 15.17 29.71
C LYS A 549 -2.92 14.39 30.62
N ASP A 550 -3.14 14.88 31.85
CA ASP A 550 -4.17 14.36 32.75
C ASP A 550 -5.56 14.89 32.39
N VAL A 551 -6.57 14.49 33.13
CA VAL A 551 -7.97 14.87 32.89
C VAL A 551 -8.24 16.38 33.03
N ASP A 552 -7.39 17.08 33.76
CA ASP A 552 -7.46 18.54 33.95
C ASP A 552 -6.59 19.29 32.91
N GLY A 553 -5.98 18.58 31.95
CA GLY A 553 -5.14 19.14 30.90
C GLY A 553 -3.69 19.42 31.29
N ASN A 554 -3.25 19.03 32.50
CA ASN A 554 -1.89 19.24 32.94
C ASN A 554 -0.95 18.18 32.38
N PRO A 555 0.32 18.53 32.05
CA PRO A 555 1.30 17.54 31.62
C PRO A 555 1.53 16.45 32.68
N ILE A 556 1.49 15.17 32.25
CA ILE A 556 1.79 14.01 33.11
C ILE A 556 3.28 13.87 33.34
N TYR A 557 4.07 14.21 32.33
CA TYR A 557 5.52 13.97 32.31
C TYR A 557 6.30 15.29 32.38
N THR A 558 7.46 15.23 33.03
CA THR A 558 8.43 16.34 33.09
C THR A 558 9.76 15.88 32.47
N SER A 559 10.55 16.84 32.00
CA SER A 559 11.86 16.52 31.41
C SER A 559 12.77 15.80 32.44
N GLY A 560 13.41 14.72 32.00
CA GLY A 560 14.31 13.91 32.82
C GLY A 560 13.64 12.99 33.85
N MET A 561 12.30 12.81 33.77
CA MET A 561 11.60 11.85 34.63
C MET A 561 12.08 10.42 34.33
N LYS A 562 12.35 9.64 35.36
CA LYS A 562 12.72 8.23 35.24
C LYS A 562 11.50 7.38 34.82
N ASP A 563 11.74 6.24 34.19
CA ASP A 563 10.67 5.39 33.70
C ASP A 563 9.68 4.91 34.76
N GLU A 564 10.22 4.54 35.96
CA GLU A 564 9.37 4.17 37.11
C GLU A 564 8.42 5.31 37.53
N ASP A 565 8.91 6.54 37.55
CA ASP A 565 8.12 7.72 37.86
C ASP A 565 7.11 8.04 36.73
N LYS A 566 7.50 7.85 35.44
CA LYS A 566 6.58 7.98 34.31
C LYS A 566 5.42 7.01 34.42
N TYR A 567 5.69 5.73 34.71
CA TYR A 567 4.64 4.70 34.83
C TYR A 567 3.73 4.96 36.04
N ALA A 568 4.28 5.46 37.14
CA ALA A 568 3.51 5.86 38.32
C ALA A 568 2.60 7.08 37.99
N ALA A 569 3.13 8.07 37.29
CA ALA A 569 2.38 9.26 36.88
C ALA A 569 1.25 8.89 35.88
N ALA A 570 1.52 8.03 34.90
CA ALA A 570 0.54 7.52 33.96
C ALA A 570 -0.61 6.77 34.67
N LYS A 571 -0.31 5.90 35.64
CA LYS A 571 -1.33 5.22 36.45
C LYS A 571 -2.20 6.20 37.24
N LYS A 572 -1.59 7.25 37.80
CA LYS A 572 -2.34 8.31 38.50
C LYS A 572 -3.26 9.08 37.55
N ALA A 573 -2.77 9.45 36.36
CA ALA A 573 -3.56 10.15 35.36
C ALA A 573 -4.71 9.27 34.84
N ALA A 574 -4.46 8.00 34.55
CA ALA A 574 -5.48 7.04 34.15
C ALA A 574 -6.59 6.88 35.21
N LEU A 575 -6.24 6.83 36.49
CA LEU A 575 -7.23 6.82 37.59
C LEU A 575 -8.11 8.10 37.58
N GLY A 576 -7.53 9.26 37.25
CA GLY A 576 -8.25 10.51 37.04
C GLY A 576 -9.30 10.38 35.93
N TYR A 577 -8.89 9.87 34.78
CA TYR A 577 -9.77 9.60 33.65
C TYR A 577 -10.86 8.56 33.95
N PHE A 578 -10.52 7.43 34.61
CA PHE A 578 -11.53 6.48 35.04
C PHE A 578 -12.55 7.09 35.98
N LYS A 579 -12.12 7.97 36.90
CA LYS A 579 -13.03 8.69 37.79
C LYS A 579 -13.95 9.64 37.01
N ALA A 580 -13.42 10.40 36.05
CA ALA A 580 -14.19 11.29 35.19
C ALA A 580 -15.18 10.49 34.30
N ALA A 581 -14.80 9.30 33.85
CA ALA A 581 -15.69 8.36 33.16
C ALA A 581 -16.78 7.77 34.07
N GLY A 582 -16.81 8.08 35.35
CA GLY A 582 -17.84 7.66 36.30
C GLY A 582 -17.53 6.36 37.06
N TYR A 583 -16.31 5.84 36.98
CA TYR A 583 -15.87 4.70 37.80
C TYR A 583 -15.75 5.08 39.27
N THR A 584 -16.11 4.19 40.15
CA THR A 584 -15.91 4.38 41.60
C THR A 584 -14.46 4.05 41.94
N VAL A 585 -13.73 5.04 42.44
CA VAL A 585 -12.34 4.89 42.89
C VAL A 585 -12.29 5.02 44.41
N LYS A 586 -11.70 4.02 45.10
CA LYS A 586 -11.45 4.00 46.57
C LYS A 586 -10.03 3.56 46.82
N ASP A 587 -9.33 4.27 47.69
CA ASP A 587 -7.93 3.96 48.09
C ASP A 587 -6.99 3.71 46.92
N GLY A 588 -7.13 4.54 45.87
CA GLY A 588 -6.30 4.44 44.64
C GLY A 588 -6.65 3.27 43.73
N LYS A 589 -7.80 2.61 43.94
CA LYS A 589 -8.26 1.48 43.10
C LYS A 589 -9.68 1.68 42.60
N ILE A 590 -9.91 1.22 41.39
CA ILE A 590 -11.24 1.12 40.78
C ILE A 590 -11.97 -0.05 41.48
N THR A 591 -13.19 0.20 41.92
CA THR A 591 -14.02 -0.77 42.66
C THR A 591 -15.34 -1.06 41.99
N ALA A 592 -15.83 -0.19 41.11
CA ALA A 592 -17.08 -0.43 40.37
C ALA A 592 -17.07 0.37 39.05
N ALA A 593 -17.67 -0.21 38.02
CA ALA A 593 -17.88 0.45 36.72
C ALA A 593 -19.20 1.23 36.71
N PRO A 594 -19.30 2.34 35.94
CA PRO A 594 -20.57 2.98 35.65
C PRO A 594 -21.43 2.14 34.72
N LYS A 595 -22.70 2.52 34.57
CA LYS A 595 -23.65 1.83 33.69
C LYS A 595 -23.10 1.76 32.25
N GLY A 596 -23.15 0.59 31.64
CA GLY A 596 -22.73 0.34 30.26
C GLY A 596 -21.24 0.07 30.10
N ALA A 597 -20.39 0.42 31.09
CA ALA A 597 -18.97 0.11 31.08
C ALA A 597 -18.67 -1.19 31.88
N LYS A 598 -17.46 -1.71 31.76
CA LYS A 598 -17.02 -2.98 32.32
C LYS A 598 -15.85 -2.82 33.29
N MET A 599 -15.60 -3.82 34.14
CA MET A 599 -14.39 -3.94 34.97
C MET A 599 -13.29 -4.79 34.31
N GLU A 600 -13.59 -5.35 33.16
CA GLU A 600 -12.69 -6.16 32.34
C GLU A 600 -12.88 -5.83 30.86
N TYR A 601 -11.79 -5.67 30.14
CA TYR A 601 -11.74 -5.48 28.69
C TYR A 601 -10.71 -6.40 28.07
N GLU A 602 -10.90 -6.73 26.77
CA GLU A 602 -9.99 -7.54 25.97
C GLU A 602 -9.21 -6.68 24.98
N VAL A 603 -7.92 -6.96 24.82
CA VAL A 603 -7.11 -6.50 23.71
C VAL A 603 -6.58 -7.68 22.92
N MET A 604 -6.80 -7.69 21.61
CA MET A 604 -6.29 -8.70 20.69
C MET A 604 -4.93 -8.30 20.14
N VAL A 605 -3.98 -9.22 20.17
CA VAL A 605 -2.64 -9.05 19.61
C VAL A 605 -2.37 -10.18 18.63
N PRO A 606 -2.08 -9.90 17.34
CA PRO A 606 -1.79 -10.94 16.36
C PRO A 606 -0.30 -11.38 16.46
N GLY A 607 0.09 -11.93 17.62
CA GLY A 607 1.46 -12.36 17.93
C GLY A 607 1.69 -13.86 17.77
N GLY A 608 0.85 -14.54 16.99
CA GLY A 608 1.00 -15.96 16.68
C GLY A 608 0.84 -16.91 17.87
N GLY A 609 0.30 -16.45 19.00
CA GLY A 609 0.25 -17.20 20.27
C GLY A 609 1.62 -17.35 20.96
N THR A 610 2.63 -16.63 20.48
CA THR A 610 4.01 -16.67 20.97
C THR A 610 4.50 -15.31 21.49
N GLY A 611 3.66 -14.28 21.41
CA GLY A 611 4.00 -12.90 21.75
C GLY A 611 4.90 -12.21 20.73
N ASP A 612 5.02 -12.75 19.54
CA ASP A 612 5.87 -12.16 18.48
C ASP A 612 5.14 -10.99 17.78
N HIS A 613 4.98 -9.91 18.52
CA HIS A 613 4.39 -8.67 18.02
C HIS A 613 4.98 -7.46 18.77
N PRO A 614 5.33 -6.35 18.11
CA PRO A 614 5.90 -5.18 18.75
C PRO A 614 5.09 -4.64 19.94
N SER A 615 3.76 -4.64 19.80
CA SER A 615 2.87 -4.14 20.85
C SER A 615 2.58 -5.15 21.97
N PHE A 616 3.05 -6.41 21.88
CA PHE A 616 2.79 -7.42 22.92
C PHE A 616 3.36 -7.01 24.27
N MET A 617 4.58 -6.45 24.29
CA MET A 617 5.20 -5.94 25.52
C MET A 617 4.39 -4.79 26.11
N ILE A 618 3.89 -3.85 25.30
CA ILE A 618 3.03 -2.76 25.76
C ILE A 618 1.80 -3.33 26.46
N MET A 619 1.13 -4.31 25.85
CA MET A 619 -0.09 -4.88 26.40
C MET A 619 0.15 -5.66 27.70
N THR A 620 1.26 -6.38 27.79
CA THR A 620 1.60 -7.13 29.03
C THR A 620 1.96 -6.22 30.19
N GLU A 621 2.68 -5.13 29.97
CA GLU A 621 2.97 -4.13 31.00
C GLU A 621 1.74 -3.31 31.37
N ALA A 622 0.92 -2.93 30.37
CA ALA A 622 -0.37 -2.27 30.61
C ALA A 622 -1.32 -3.15 31.43
N GLN A 623 -1.37 -4.46 31.16
CA GLN A 623 -2.14 -5.43 31.96
C GLN A 623 -1.76 -5.40 33.43
N LYS A 624 -0.44 -5.40 33.73
CA LYS A 624 0.07 -5.33 35.12
C LYS A 624 -0.33 -4.00 35.76
N ALA A 625 -0.09 -2.88 35.07
CA ALA A 625 -0.39 -1.54 35.57
C ALA A 625 -1.90 -1.35 35.85
N LEU A 626 -2.76 -1.78 34.93
CA LEU A 626 -4.20 -1.71 35.10
C LEU A 626 -4.70 -2.60 36.26
N LYS A 627 -4.12 -3.80 36.43
CA LYS A 627 -4.42 -4.68 37.57
C LYS A 627 -4.10 -4.03 38.92
N GLU A 628 -3.00 -3.31 39.02
CA GLU A 628 -2.62 -2.58 40.24
C GLU A 628 -3.65 -1.55 40.65
N ILE A 629 -4.28 -0.89 39.69
CA ILE A 629 -5.34 0.11 39.93
C ILE A 629 -6.76 -0.48 39.93
N GLY A 630 -6.92 -1.80 39.84
CA GLY A 630 -8.21 -2.50 39.99
C GLY A 630 -8.99 -2.68 38.68
N MET A 631 -8.39 -2.45 37.52
CA MET A 631 -8.97 -2.75 36.20
C MET A 631 -8.34 -4.02 35.63
N LYS A 632 -9.15 -4.89 35.03
CA LYS A 632 -8.65 -6.09 34.35
C LYS A 632 -8.55 -5.83 32.86
N LEU A 633 -7.37 -6.08 32.28
CA LEU A 633 -7.14 -6.17 30.84
C LEU A 633 -6.78 -7.63 30.51
N THR A 634 -7.54 -8.25 29.63
CA THR A 634 -7.21 -9.56 29.08
C THR A 634 -6.44 -9.36 27.78
N VAL A 635 -5.17 -9.79 27.75
CA VAL A 635 -4.35 -9.77 26.54
C VAL A 635 -4.55 -11.11 25.83
N ASN A 636 -5.19 -11.07 24.68
CA ASN A 636 -5.48 -12.24 23.85
C ASN A 636 -4.48 -12.26 22.69
N ASP A 637 -3.42 -13.07 22.84
CA ASP A 637 -2.43 -13.31 21.80
C ASP A 637 -2.98 -14.36 20.82
N LEU A 638 -3.42 -13.91 19.66
CA LEU A 638 -4.08 -14.73 18.66
C LEU A 638 -3.05 -15.57 17.89
N SER A 639 -3.28 -16.88 17.84
CA SER A 639 -2.52 -17.79 16.98
C SER A 639 -2.85 -17.60 15.48
N ASN A 640 -4.01 -17.02 15.18
CA ASN A 640 -4.46 -16.70 13.83
C ASN A 640 -4.96 -15.25 13.78
N ALA A 641 -4.25 -14.42 13.00
CA ALA A 641 -4.61 -13.00 12.83
C ALA A 641 -5.99 -12.80 12.18
N SER A 642 -6.49 -13.77 11.40
CA SER A 642 -7.82 -13.69 10.77
C SER A 642 -8.95 -13.63 11.81
N ASP A 643 -8.77 -14.21 12.99
CA ASP A 643 -9.76 -14.14 14.06
C ASP A 643 -9.99 -12.71 14.56
N MET A 644 -8.93 -11.89 14.55
CA MET A 644 -9.03 -10.47 14.86
C MET A 644 -9.92 -9.75 13.84
N TRP A 645 -9.65 -9.97 12.56
CA TRP A 645 -10.40 -9.30 11.48
C TRP A 645 -11.87 -9.73 11.47
N ASN A 646 -12.17 -11.01 11.71
CA ASN A 646 -13.53 -11.51 11.84
C ASN A 646 -14.28 -10.83 12.99
N LYS A 647 -13.65 -10.70 14.18
CA LYS A 647 -14.25 -9.99 15.32
C LYS A 647 -14.43 -8.49 15.04
N LEU A 648 -13.50 -7.85 14.33
CA LEU A 648 -13.62 -6.44 13.93
C LEU A 648 -14.81 -6.25 12.98
N GLN A 649 -14.94 -7.08 11.96
CA GLN A 649 -16.06 -7.03 11.00
C GLN A 649 -17.41 -7.33 11.68
N ALA A 650 -17.42 -8.20 12.67
CA ALA A 650 -18.60 -8.50 13.47
C ALA A 650 -18.93 -7.45 14.55
N HIS A 651 -18.14 -6.35 14.66
CA HIS A 651 -18.25 -5.33 15.71
C HIS A 651 -18.12 -5.87 17.14
N GLN A 652 -17.36 -6.96 17.32
CA GLN A 652 -17.19 -7.64 18.61
C GLN A 652 -15.86 -7.30 19.29
N ALA A 653 -14.93 -6.69 18.61
CA ALA A 653 -13.65 -6.28 19.16
C ALA A 653 -13.80 -5.09 20.11
N GLU A 654 -13.08 -5.10 21.24
CA GLU A 654 -12.96 -3.96 22.15
C GLU A 654 -11.70 -3.16 21.81
N MET A 655 -10.53 -3.82 21.79
CA MET A 655 -9.24 -3.24 21.46
C MET A 655 -8.42 -4.24 20.66
N TRP A 656 -7.51 -3.71 19.82
CA TRP A 656 -6.63 -4.55 18.99
C TRP A 656 -5.33 -3.85 18.65
N CYS A 657 -4.28 -4.60 18.32
CA CYS A 657 -3.00 -4.10 17.82
C CYS A 657 -2.89 -4.39 16.33
N ALA A 658 -2.53 -3.38 15.54
CA ALA A 658 -2.38 -3.52 14.09
C ALA A 658 -1.43 -2.46 13.51
N ALA A 659 -1.30 -2.42 12.19
CA ALA A 659 -0.55 -1.41 11.47
C ALA A 659 -1.33 -0.92 10.24
N TRP A 660 -1.16 0.35 9.89
CA TRP A 660 -1.63 0.93 8.64
C TRP A 660 -0.48 1.11 7.66
N GLN A 661 -0.77 0.97 6.38
CA GLN A 661 0.13 1.36 5.30
C GLN A 661 -0.27 2.75 4.80
N ALA A 662 0.68 3.69 4.80
CA ALA A 662 0.43 5.03 4.30
C ALA A 662 0.38 5.07 2.76
N THR A 663 -0.36 6.05 2.24
CA THR A 663 -0.41 6.43 0.84
C THR A 663 0.17 7.84 0.67
N PRO A 664 0.60 8.26 -0.53
CA PRO A 664 1.11 9.61 -0.76
C PRO A 664 0.12 10.71 -0.38
N ASP A 665 -1.18 10.50 -0.62
CA ASP A 665 -2.23 11.37 -0.10
C ASP A 665 -2.69 10.87 1.27
N PRO A 666 -2.67 11.71 2.32
CA PRO A 666 -3.06 11.33 3.68
C PRO A 666 -4.58 11.34 3.90
N ASP A 667 -5.37 10.98 2.88
CA ASP A 667 -6.84 10.99 2.96
C ASP A 667 -7.37 10.08 4.07
N MET A 668 -8.12 10.66 4.97
CA MET A 668 -8.70 9.98 6.14
C MET A 668 -10.10 9.42 5.89
N TYR A 669 -10.66 9.62 4.69
CA TYR A 669 -12.05 9.26 4.38
C TYR A 669 -12.32 7.75 4.56
N GLN A 670 -11.43 6.91 4.05
CA GLN A 670 -11.60 5.47 4.14
C GLN A 670 -11.59 4.96 5.59
N ILE A 671 -10.77 5.57 6.46
CA ILE A 671 -10.53 5.04 7.81
C ILE A 671 -11.56 5.59 8.80
N TYR A 672 -11.84 6.90 8.76
CA TYR A 672 -12.56 7.58 9.85
C TYR A 672 -13.92 8.20 9.45
N TYR A 673 -14.20 8.37 8.15
CA TYR A 673 -15.47 8.96 7.72
C TYR A 673 -16.65 8.06 8.09
N SER A 674 -17.60 8.59 8.84
CA SER A 674 -18.72 7.82 9.39
C SER A 674 -20.02 7.94 8.60
N ASP A 675 -20.11 8.91 7.67
CA ASP A 675 -21.34 9.24 6.93
C ASP A 675 -22.55 9.46 7.84
N THR A 676 -22.37 10.23 8.91
CA THR A 676 -23.43 10.53 9.88
C THR A 676 -24.69 11.14 9.24
N LYS A 677 -24.53 11.85 8.10
CA LYS A 677 -25.66 12.41 7.32
C LYS A 677 -26.56 11.32 6.72
N ASN A 678 -26.04 10.12 6.48
CA ASN A 678 -26.76 8.98 5.91
C ASN A 678 -26.97 7.85 6.95
N GLY A 679 -26.83 8.16 8.23
CA GLY A 679 -27.07 7.22 9.34
C GLY A 679 -25.87 6.33 9.69
N GLY A 680 -24.63 6.80 9.47
CA GLY A 680 -23.41 6.14 9.93
C GLY A 680 -23.05 4.85 9.17
N LYS A 681 -23.52 4.69 7.94
CA LYS A 681 -23.27 3.50 7.11
C LYS A 681 -22.47 3.88 5.89
N GLN A 682 -21.17 3.96 6.04
CA GLN A 682 -20.28 4.09 4.91
C GLN A 682 -20.06 2.70 4.26
N PRO A 683 -20.47 2.47 3.01
CA PRO A 683 -20.12 1.25 2.31
C PRO A 683 -18.63 1.24 1.98
N GLY A 684 -17.92 0.19 2.41
CA GLY A 684 -16.56 -0.06 1.99
C GLY A 684 -15.46 0.70 2.74
N GLY A 685 -15.77 1.45 3.81
CA GLY A 685 -14.78 2.08 4.68
C GLY A 685 -14.30 1.16 5.81
N SER A 686 -13.20 1.55 6.46
CA SER A 686 -12.63 0.84 7.61
C SER A 686 -13.13 1.36 8.96
N ASN A 687 -14.00 2.38 8.96
CA ASN A 687 -14.56 2.94 10.19
C ASN A 687 -15.39 1.93 11.01
N TYR A 688 -15.83 0.82 10.39
CA TYR A 688 -16.49 -0.28 11.11
C TYR A 688 -15.65 -0.83 12.28
N MET A 689 -14.32 -0.69 12.21
CA MET A 689 -13.41 -1.12 13.28
C MET A 689 -13.51 -0.21 14.49
N TYR A 690 -13.45 1.10 14.27
CA TYR A 690 -13.47 2.13 15.33
C TYR A 690 -14.88 2.51 15.74
N GLN A 691 -15.79 2.57 14.80
CA GLN A 691 -17.17 3.06 14.94
C GLN A 691 -17.21 4.49 15.51
N ILE A 692 -16.29 5.34 15.06
CA ILE A 692 -16.33 6.78 15.40
C ILE A 692 -17.46 7.45 14.61
N GLU A 693 -18.29 8.24 15.28
CA GLU A 693 -19.42 8.97 14.70
C GLU A 693 -19.32 10.44 15.12
N ASP A 694 -18.62 11.24 14.30
CA ASP A 694 -18.40 12.67 14.57
C ASP A 694 -18.64 13.48 13.31
N LYS A 695 -19.71 14.28 13.33
CA LYS A 695 -20.09 15.09 12.17
C LYS A 695 -19.03 16.14 11.80
N ASP A 696 -18.38 16.75 12.79
CA ASP A 696 -17.37 17.77 12.51
C ASP A 696 -16.12 17.13 11.89
N LEU A 697 -15.74 15.90 12.33
CA LEU A 697 -14.68 15.13 11.72
C LEU A 697 -15.06 14.76 10.28
N ASP A 698 -16.28 14.28 10.05
CA ASP A 698 -16.77 13.97 8.70
C ASP A 698 -16.71 15.19 7.78
N ASP A 699 -17.17 16.36 8.27
CA ASP A 699 -17.16 17.61 7.50
C ASP A 699 -15.73 18.08 7.19
N MET A 700 -14.79 17.97 8.13
CA MET A 700 -13.37 18.30 7.92
C MET A 700 -12.70 17.34 6.93
N ILE A 701 -12.95 16.04 7.02
CA ILE A 701 -12.43 15.04 6.06
C ILE A 701 -12.89 15.39 4.64
N VAL A 702 -14.17 15.73 4.47
CA VAL A 702 -14.70 16.12 3.15
C VAL A 702 -14.05 17.43 2.68
N GLN A 703 -13.90 18.44 3.54
CA GLN A 703 -13.24 19.70 3.19
C GLN A 703 -11.79 19.49 2.73
N ALA A 704 -11.04 18.60 3.40
CA ALA A 704 -9.68 18.27 2.97
C ALA A 704 -9.63 17.61 1.59
N ARG A 705 -10.62 16.77 1.24
CA ARG A 705 -10.73 16.12 -0.08
C ARG A 705 -11.18 17.08 -1.19
N GLU A 706 -11.92 18.11 -0.84
CA GLU A 706 -12.50 19.10 -1.78
C GLU A 706 -11.59 20.33 -1.97
N SER A 707 -10.31 20.26 -1.61
CA SER A 707 -9.33 21.32 -1.82
C SER A 707 -8.08 20.78 -2.54
N THR A 708 -7.54 21.58 -3.45
CA THR A 708 -6.25 21.36 -4.11
C THR A 708 -5.10 22.10 -3.41
N ASP A 709 -5.40 22.96 -2.42
CA ASP A 709 -4.41 23.69 -1.64
C ASP A 709 -3.82 22.79 -0.53
N GLN A 710 -2.57 22.38 -0.69
CA GLN A 710 -1.88 21.46 0.20
C GLN A 710 -1.69 22.02 1.61
N GLU A 711 -1.38 23.31 1.75
CA GLU A 711 -1.20 23.95 3.06
C GLU A 711 -2.53 24.05 3.83
N TYR A 712 -3.60 24.41 3.14
CA TYR A 712 -4.96 24.37 3.70
C TYR A 712 -5.31 22.94 4.14
N ARG A 713 -5.06 21.94 3.30
CA ARG A 713 -5.33 20.53 3.62
C ARG A 713 -4.50 20.07 4.83
N LYS A 714 -3.22 20.45 4.93
CA LYS A 714 -2.36 20.14 6.09
C LYS A 714 -2.99 20.66 7.38
N THR A 715 -3.50 21.89 7.37
CA THR A 715 -4.18 22.50 8.53
C THR A 715 -5.44 21.71 8.91
N ILE A 716 -6.25 21.32 7.94
CA ILE A 716 -7.48 20.54 8.20
C ILE A 716 -7.14 19.14 8.70
N TYR A 717 -6.14 18.47 8.11
CA TYR A 717 -5.71 17.14 8.61
C TYR A 717 -5.17 17.20 10.03
N LYS A 718 -4.45 18.26 10.42
CA LYS A 718 -4.03 18.44 11.82
C LYS A 718 -5.25 18.48 12.75
N ALA A 719 -6.30 19.24 12.39
CA ALA A 719 -7.54 19.29 13.16
C ALA A 719 -8.28 17.94 13.23
N CYS A 720 -8.29 17.18 12.12
CA CYS A 720 -8.81 15.82 12.11
C CYS A 720 -8.04 14.90 13.07
N LEU A 721 -6.70 14.94 13.02
CA LEU A 721 -5.82 14.13 13.87
C LEU A 721 -6.00 14.45 15.36
N ASP A 722 -6.12 15.74 15.71
CA ASP A 722 -6.40 16.16 17.09
C ASP A 722 -7.73 15.58 17.58
N LYS A 723 -8.75 15.59 16.73
CA LYS A 723 -10.05 15.05 17.05
C LYS A 723 -10.04 13.54 17.22
N ILE A 724 -9.30 12.81 16.36
CA ILE A 724 -9.13 11.35 16.49
C ILE A 724 -8.41 10.99 17.80
N VAL A 725 -7.37 11.75 18.17
CA VAL A 725 -6.68 11.58 19.46
C VAL A 725 -7.61 11.92 20.63
N ASP A 726 -8.46 12.96 20.52
CA ASP A 726 -9.45 13.29 21.56
C ASP A 726 -10.49 12.18 21.74
N TRP A 727 -10.95 11.56 20.66
CA TRP A 727 -11.83 10.39 20.74
C TRP A 727 -11.14 9.17 21.36
N ALA A 728 -9.82 9.14 21.37
CA ALA A 728 -9.00 8.01 21.81
C ALA A 728 -9.41 6.66 21.20
N CYS A 729 -9.82 6.69 19.93
CA CYS A 729 -10.18 5.47 19.19
C CYS A 729 -8.97 4.80 18.54
N GLU A 730 -7.86 5.53 18.42
CA GLU A 730 -6.57 5.00 17.97
C GLU A 730 -5.43 5.59 18.79
N VAL A 731 -4.58 4.72 19.33
CA VAL A 731 -3.34 5.10 20.01
C VAL A 731 -2.19 4.90 19.04
N PRO A 732 -1.57 5.97 18.53
CA PRO A 732 -0.40 5.86 17.67
C PRO A 732 0.77 5.30 18.48
N VAL A 733 1.50 4.31 17.93
CA VAL A 733 2.54 3.60 18.69
C VAL A 733 3.90 3.81 18.08
N TYR A 734 4.17 3.30 16.87
CA TYR A 734 5.50 3.31 16.31
C TYR A 734 5.53 3.52 14.79
N GLN A 735 6.61 4.14 14.35
CA GLN A 735 7.07 4.17 12.98
C GLN A 735 8.34 3.32 12.89
N ARG A 736 8.30 2.19 12.18
CA ARG A 736 9.50 1.37 11.96
C ARG A 736 10.35 1.95 10.83
N GLN A 737 11.58 1.49 10.75
CA GLN A 737 12.49 1.84 9.66
C GLN A 737 12.62 0.70 8.66
N GLU A 738 12.87 1.07 7.43
CA GLU A 738 13.37 0.23 6.34
C GLU A 738 14.83 0.57 6.09
N VAL A 739 15.56 -0.39 5.50
CA VAL A 739 16.99 -0.23 5.28
C VAL A 739 17.37 -0.55 3.84
N THR A 740 18.24 0.27 3.28
CA THR A 740 19.00 -0.05 2.07
C THR A 740 20.47 -0.20 2.42
N ILE A 741 21.07 -1.31 2.00
CA ILE A 741 22.51 -1.57 2.19
C ILE A 741 23.24 -1.50 0.87
N PHE A 742 24.44 -0.93 0.90
CA PHE A 742 25.30 -0.72 -0.25
C PHE A 742 26.66 -1.34 -0.01
N SER A 743 27.28 -1.91 -1.03
CA SER A 743 28.67 -2.33 -0.99
C SER A 743 29.59 -1.09 -0.84
N ALA A 744 30.25 -0.95 0.30
CA ALA A 744 31.19 0.13 0.56
C ALA A 744 32.43 0.08 -0.37
N GLU A 745 32.76 -1.12 -0.87
CA GLU A 745 33.88 -1.34 -1.79
C GLU A 745 33.54 -0.99 -3.23
N ARG A 746 32.24 -1.09 -3.61
CA ARG A 746 31.79 -1.02 -4.99
C ARG A 746 31.01 0.25 -5.32
N ILE A 747 30.27 0.81 -4.39
CA ILE A 747 29.48 2.03 -4.58
C ILE A 747 30.24 3.21 -3.97
N LYS A 748 30.38 4.27 -4.73
CA LYS A 748 30.97 5.52 -4.28
C LYS A 748 29.97 6.24 -3.37
N GLU A 749 30.25 6.29 -2.05
CA GLU A 749 29.32 6.72 -1.01
C GLU A 749 28.71 8.12 -1.24
N ASP A 750 29.54 9.09 -1.67
CA ASP A 750 29.10 10.48 -1.92
C ASP A 750 28.21 10.65 -3.16
N THR A 751 27.91 9.57 -3.87
CA THR A 751 27.04 9.53 -5.04
C THR A 751 25.73 8.78 -4.81
N ILE A 752 25.53 8.19 -3.62
CA ILE A 752 24.26 7.60 -3.22
C ILE A 752 23.23 8.73 -3.10
N THR A 753 21.99 8.47 -3.52
CA THR A 753 20.88 9.42 -3.40
C THR A 753 20.83 10.00 -1.98
N PRO A 754 21.02 11.31 -1.79
CA PRO A 754 21.09 11.92 -0.48
C PRO A 754 19.70 12.05 0.16
N ASP A 755 19.63 11.98 1.50
CA ASP A 755 18.38 12.13 2.27
C ASP A 755 17.21 11.34 1.65
N MET A 756 17.46 10.04 1.43
CA MET A 756 16.45 9.09 0.92
C MET A 756 15.24 9.04 1.85
N THR A 757 14.10 8.73 1.28
CA THR A 757 12.85 8.46 2.02
C THR A 757 12.13 7.27 1.40
N SER A 758 11.03 6.82 1.98
CA SER A 758 10.19 5.78 1.40
C SER A 758 9.51 6.21 0.08
N TYR A 759 9.38 7.52 -0.16
CA TYR A 759 8.89 8.08 -1.43
C TYR A 759 10.01 8.41 -2.41
N TYR A 760 11.23 8.72 -1.91
CA TYR A 760 12.39 9.09 -2.72
C TYR A 760 13.51 8.09 -2.49
N LYS A 761 13.41 6.97 -3.20
CA LYS A 761 14.22 5.77 -3.00
C LYS A 761 15.65 5.94 -3.49
N TRP A 762 16.50 4.97 -3.22
CA TRP A 762 17.92 4.98 -3.59
C TRP A 762 18.17 5.19 -5.10
N TYR A 763 17.25 4.77 -5.94
CA TYR A 763 17.36 4.92 -7.40
C TYR A 763 16.73 6.21 -7.95
N ALA A 764 16.17 7.09 -7.11
CA ALA A 764 15.57 8.35 -7.58
C ALA A 764 16.57 9.28 -8.28
N GLU A 765 17.84 9.23 -7.85
CA GLU A 765 18.96 9.94 -8.48
C GLU A 765 20.03 8.97 -9.02
N ILE A 766 19.63 7.80 -9.51
CA ILE A 766 20.54 6.73 -9.95
C ILE A 766 21.47 7.18 -11.10
N ASN A 767 21.05 8.16 -11.91
CA ASN A 767 21.89 8.76 -12.94
C ASN A 767 23.16 9.43 -12.36
N ASN A 768 23.15 9.82 -11.09
CA ASN A 768 24.30 10.41 -10.39
C ASN A 768 25.20 9.37 -9.72
N MET A 769 24.70 8.19 -9.42
CA MET A 769 25.45 7.13 -8.75
C MET A 769 26.66 6.68 -9.56
N GLN A 770 27.76 6.31 -8.85
CA GLN A 770 29.01 5.87 -9.46
C GLN A 770 29.52 4.62 -8.74
N LEU A 771 30.15 3.76 -9.51
CA LEU A 771 30.98 2.68 -8.96
C LEU A 771 32.31 3.26 -8.47
N ALA A 772 32.82 2.74 -7.36
CA ALA A 772 34.18 2.98 -6.92
C ALA A 772 35.17 2.39 -7.93
N LYS A 773 36.34 3.01 -8.09
CA LYS A 773 37.37 2.59 -9.06
C LYS A 773 38.07 1.30 -8.64
#